data_5f477c8e337cf427c98b9d3867e8c4c3
#
_entry.id   5f477c8e337cf427c98b9d3867e8c4c3
#
_cell.length_a   1.000
_cell.length_b   1.000
_cell.length_c   1.000
_cell.angle_alpha   90.00
_cell.angle_beta   90.00
_cell.angle_gamma   90.00
#
_symmetry.space_group_name_H-M   'P 1'
#
loop_
_entity.id
_entity.type
_entity.pdbx_description
1 polymer ?
#
loop_
_entity_poly.entity_id
_entity_poly.type
_entity_poly.pdbx_seq_one_letter_code
_entity_poly.pdbx_strand_id
1 'polypeptide(L)'
;ASIDKTKGKNFKSFLNVVEDARIEKKVTRKFPGLKTSFRKGFQELLDRDFFGIKYRNVNDLPFIERLNLYTKSQYTAEYIKFTTEEMVYVTKVQNLETWEDVLALTGEIYDYSKGEQFDKQMEKQMRDFEMFGDDSDGDYDDSDSDFEYDTEEDEDGQPVKGKNSKSSDEKSEDKSKNTEGSSGVDDTETDDSDSDFEKEPELDRFKNSAESDRDQFSPECRTDDSYRQNENSLLDAKCKPYLYVDIPTVNVKNVFTPAKRVQELLNNYYAGQIVEGSFDNAYVQKLVSDFKNKNDRYVGLLAKEFEMRKAAKAFSKSKLSDTGDIDINKLCNYKFDDNIFRKVMLVPKGKSHGLILLLDCSGSMSDNMAGSIEQILVLSMFCRKVNIPFSVYGFTDCSETYQIDRGLDKFANRKVNDHSFSRKVGELSFSNVQLREYINSKMSNVEFTKSLRNLILLKESYVYNRGRYNRVGRPESENLSNTPLIQAVFAVGSILNNFRTTNNLDITSLVIVHDGDADNSSNHNVEVEHRNNEGRTIKSVYGYGFDIRSTNVVIRDRKNKFEYALCPDKNKVYSYYTNEELLRSALEWIRVVGKTKVFGFFILATRASHAKNAIRGRYYLEDGNSIEDLRRSDMSKAFDMEKTLIKKFKDEKFLISNTKGYDSFYLIAGGSDLQTEEEELEITGSVTSHKLKTAFMKMAKKKQVNRVLVSKFIQGMAV
;
A
#
# COMPACT_ATOMS: atom_id res chain seq x y z
N ALA A 1 -21.16 32.82 10.89
CA ALA A 1 -21.37 33.97 11.77
C ALA A 1 -20.34 35.02 11.43
N SER A 2 -20.77 36.22 11.00
CA SER A 2 -19.87 37.32 10.69
C SER A 2 -19.30 37.85 12.01
N ILE A 3 -18.02 37.64 12.23
CA ILE A 3 -17.25 38.33 13.27
C ILE A 3 -17.34 39.82 12.91
N ASP A 4 -17.79 40.61 13.83
CA ASP A 4 -17.93 42.06 13.67
C ASP A 4 -16.58 42.63 13.22
N LYS A 5 -16.50 43.20 12.01
CA LYS A 5 -15.25 43.70 11.41
C LYS A 5 -14.65 44.88 12.17
N THR A 6 -15.35 45.39 13.18
CA THR A 6 -14.93 46.49 14.04
C THR A 6 -13.97 46.06 15.15
N LYS A 7 -13.89 44.77 15.50
CA LYS A 7 -12.96 44.25 16.50
C LYS A 7 -11.70 43.80 15.80
N GLY A 8 -10.59 44.54 15.90
CA GLY A 8 -9.34 44.44 15.17
C GLY A 8 -8.65 43.07 15.21
N LYS A 9 -7.48 42.96 14.53
CA LYS A 9 -6.65 41.73 14.39
C LYS A 9 -6.32 41.08 15.74
N ASN A 10 -6.04 41.89 16.78
CA ASN A 10 -5.65 41.40 18.09
C ASN A 10 -6.78 40.67 18.82
N PHE A 11 -8.03 41.13 18.71
CA PHE A 11 -9.18 40.39 19.25
C PHE A 11 -9.33 39.00 18.63
N LYS A 12 -8.95 38.84 17.36
CA LYS A 12 -9.00 37.53 16.68
C LYS A 12 -8.02 36.54 17.29
N SER A 13 -6.78 36.95 17.67
CA SER A 13 -5.81 36.07 18.34
C SER A 13 -6.35 35.58 19.70
N PHE A 14 -7.01 36.48 20.48
CA PHE A 14 -7.67 36.06 21.71
C PHE A 14 -8.81 35.07 21.48
N LEU A 15 -9.63 35.32 20.47
CA LEU A 15 -10.71 34.41 20.08
C LEU A 15 -10.18 33.03 19.68
N ASN A 16 -9.07 32.98 18.95
CA ASN A 16 -8.42 31.72 18.58
C ASN A 16 -8.00 30.92 19.81
N VAL A 17 -7.35 31.56 20.79
CA VAL A 17 -6.90 30.88 22.03
C VAL A 17 -8.08 30.26 22.78
N VAL A 18 -9.16 31.02 22.96
CA VAL A 18 -10.34 30.56 23.73
C VAL A 18 -11.12 29.47 22.97
N GLU A 19 -11.29 29.62 21.66
CA GLU A 19 -11.95 28.62 20.81
C GLU A 19 -11.17 27.33 20.67
N ASP A 20 -9.84 27.42 20.50
CA ASP A 20 -8.95 26.25 20.46
C ASP A 20 -9.10 25.43 21.75
N ALA A 21 -9.12 26.08 22.91
CA ALA A 21 -9.32 25.40 24.19
C ALA A 21 -10.66 24.63 24.24
N ARG A 22 -11.76 25.24 23.75
CA ARG A 22 -13.06 24.60 23.67
C ARG A 22 -13.08 23.41 22.70
N ILE A 23 -12.49 23.58 21.50
CA ILE A 23 -12.43 22.53 20.47
C ILE A 23 -11.60 21.36 20.98
N GLU A 24 -10.41 21.61 21.51
CA GLU A 24 -9.53 20.57 22.04
C GLU A 24 -10.19 19.77 23.18
N LYS A 25 -10.91 20.46 24.09
CA LYS A 25 -11.69 19.81 25.13
C LYS A 25 -12.76 18.87 24.53
N LYS A 26 -13.52 19.31 23.54
CA LYS A 26 -14.56 18.49 22.88
C LYS A 26 -13.94 17.29 22.16
N VAL A 27 -12.84 17.49 21.46
CA VAL A 27 -12.12 16.42 20.75
C VAL A 27 -11.57 15.38 21.72
N THR A 28 -10.94 15.81 22.80
CA THR A 28 -10.37 14.89 23.83
C THR A 28 -11.46 14.18 24.65
N ARG A 29 -12.65 14.80 24.83
CA ARG A 29 -13.81 14.13 25.43
C ARG A 29 -14.33 13.02 24.51
N LYS A 30 -14.40 13.27 23.21
CA LYS A 30 -14.85 12.28 22.21
C LYS A 30 -13.83 11.18 21.97
N PHE A 31 -12.54 11.52 22.00
CA PHE A 31 -11.41 10.63 21.75
C PHE A 31 -10.35 10.73 22.85
N PRO A 32 -10.54 10.07 24.00
CA PRO A 32 -9.66 10.25 25.17
C PRO A 32 -8.18 9.93 24.92
N GLY A 33 -7.88 9.03 23.98
CA GLY A 33 -6.50 8.69 23.61
C GLY A 33 -5.70 9.84 22.99
N LEU A 34 -6.36 10.84 22.42
CA LEU A 34 -5.70 12.01 21.83
C LEU A 34 -5.05 12.92 22.89
N LYS A 35 -5.48 12.86 24.15
CA LYS A 35 -4.89 13.67 25.22
C LYS A 35 -3.39 13.48 25.37
N THR A 36 -2.93 12.23 25.23
CA THR A 36 -1.49 11.91 25.25
C THR A 36 -0.76 12.45 24.03
N SER A 37 -1.40 12.41 22.84
CA SER A 37 -0.82 12.93 21.60
C SER A 37 -0.70 14.45 21.65
N PHE A 38 -1.72 15.16 22.15
CA PHE A 38 -1.66 16.61 22.33
C PHE A 38 -0.54 17.03 23.28
N ARG A 39 -0.36 16.34 24.42
CA ARG A 39 0.73 16.63 25.35
C ARG A 39 2.11 16.44 24.73
N LYS A 40 2.31 15.33 24.00
CA LYS A 40 3.58 15.07 23.31
C LYS A 40 3.84 16.12 22.24
N GLY A 41 2.84 16.44 21.43
CA GLY A 41 2.92 17.47 20.39
C GLY A 41 3.23 18.84 20.98
N PHE A 42 2.59 19.24 22.07
CA PHE A 42 2.87 20.48 22.76
C PHE A 42 4.32 20.57 23.25
N GLN A 43 4.85 19.49 23.85
CA GLN A 43 6.24 19.44 24.30
C GLN A 43 7.21 19.60 23.12
N GLU A 44 6.95 18.91 22.01
CA GLU A 44 7.77 19.02 20.81
C GLU A 44 7.73 20.44 20.20
N LEU A 45 6.56 21.11 20.22
CA LEU A 45 6.43 22.49 19.77
C LEU A 45 7.17 23.48 20.69
N LEU A 46 7.18 23.24 22.02
CA LEU A 46 7.98 24.01 22.98
C LEU A 46 9.48 23.86 22.71
N ASP A 47 9.92 22.61 22.49
CA ASP A 47 11.35 22.31 22.24
C ASP A 47 11.84 22.98 20.96
N ARG A 48 10.95 23.21 19.98
CA ARG A 48 11.22 23.93 18.71
C ARG A 48 10.98 25.43 18.78
N ASP A 49 10.67 25.95 19.94
CA ASP A 49 10.33 27.38 20.16
C ASP A 49 9.18 27.92 19.27
N PHE A 50 8.19 27.11 19.03
CA PHE A 50 7.04 27.47 18.18
C PHE A 50 6.22 28.65 18.71
N PHE A 51 6.28 28.88 20.02
CA PHE A 51 5.57 29.94 20.72
C PHE A 51 6.42 31.21 20.94
N GLY A 52 7.70 31.22 20.54
CA GLY A 52 8.61 32.34 20.69
C GLY A 52 8.95 32.69 22.16
N ILE A 53 9.07 31.67 23.02
CA ILE A 53 9.26 31.86 24.48
C ILE A 53 10.58 31.31 25.02
N LYS A 54 11.47 30.79 24.18
CA LYS A 54 12.73 30.10 24.57
C LYS A 54 13.58 30.85 25.58
N TYR A 55 13.60 32.16 25.50
CA TYR A 55 14.42 33.02 26.34
C TYR A 55 13.62 33.86 27.32
N ARG A 56 12.35 33.54 27.58
CA ARG A 56 11.44 34.27 28.45
C ARG A 56 10.99 33.40 29.61
N ASN A 57 10.84 33.99 30.79
CA ASN A 57 10.20 33.32 31.88
C ASN A 57 8.66 33.29 31.62
N VAL A 58 8.08 32.12 31.57
CA VAL A 58 6.67 31.93 31.24
C VAL A 58 5.74 32.67 32.21
N ASN A 59 6.14 32.83 33.48
CA ASN A 59 5.33 33.51 34.49
C ASN A 59 5.31 35.03 34.37
N ASP A 60 6.24 35.61 33.60
CA ASP A 60 6.30 37.06 33.33
C ASP A 60 5.46 37.44 32.10
N LEU A 61 4.96 36.45 31.37
CA LEU A 61 4.11 36.66 30.20
C LEU A 61 2.74 37.24 30.61
N PRO A 62 2.03 37.99 29.72
CA PRO A 62 0.66 38.41 29.91
C PRO A 62 -0.29 37.19 30.15
N PHE A 63 -1.40 37.43 30.81
CA PHE A 63 -2.38 36.38 31.16
C PHE A 63 -2.79 35.54 29.95
N ILE A 64 -3.13 36.17 28.81
CA ILE A 64 -3.59 35.47 27.61
C ILE A 64 -2.51 34.51 27.05
N GLU A 65 -1.24 34.88 27.10
CA GLU A 65 -0.13 34.05 26.65
C GLU A 65 0.07 32.83 27.56
N ARG A 66 0.00 33.04 28.89
CA ARG A 66 0.05 31.97 29.87
C ARG A 66 -1.15 31.03 29.74
N LEU A 67 -2.34 31.58 29.50
CA LEU A 67 -3.56 30.81 29.23
C LEU A 67 -3.43 29.95 27.98
N ASN A 68 -2.90 30.50 26.87
CA ASN A 68 -2.66 29.77 25.64
C ASN A 68 -1.75 28.55 25.88
N LEU A 69 -0.61 28.72 26.51
CA LEU A 69 0.32 27.65 26.84
C LEU A 69 -0.28 26.60 27.77
N TYR A 70 -1.05 27.04 28.78
CA TYR A 70 -1.70 26.15 29.74
C TYR A 70 -2.79 25.28 29.10
N THR A 71 -3.60 25.85 28.25
CA THR A 71 -4.65 25.10 27.52
C THR A 71 -4.04 24.12 26.53
N LYS A 72 -3.00 24.51 25.78
CA LYS A 72 -2.26 23.63 24.83
C LYS A 72 -1.55 22.47 25.55
N SER A 73 -1.10 22.69 26.79
CA SER A 73 -0.55 21.60 27.62
C SER A 73 -1.61 20.59 28.11
N GLN A 74 -2.87 20.74 27.74
CA GLN A 74 -4.01 20.00 28.28
C GLN A 74 -4.14 20.16 29.79
N TYR A 75 -3.94 21.39 30.29
CA TYR A 75 -4.03 21.80 31.71
C TYR A 75 -3.06 21.04 32.64
N THR A 76 -1.89 20.64 32.13
CA THR A 76 -0.90 19.86 32.92
C THR A 76 0.38 20.62 33.23
N ALA A 77 0.56 21.81 32.69
CA ALA A 77 1.74 22.63 32.95
C ALA A 77 1.68 23.33 34.31
N GLU A 78 1.96 22.61 35.40
CA GLU A 78 1.90 23.11 36.80
C GLU A 78 2.90 24.24 37.09
N TYR A 79 3.90 24.42 36.24
CA TYR A 79 4.88 25.51 36.36
C TYR A 79 4.31 26.87 35.93
N ILE A 80 3.18 26.91 35.23
CA ILE A 80 2.48 28.15 34.85
C ILE A 80 1.57 28.58 36.02
N LYS A 81 1.85 29.73 36.58
CA LYS A 81 1.10 30.26 37.74
C LYS A 81 0.09 31.32 37.30
N PHE A 82 -1.06 31.30 37.98
CA PHE A 82 -2.14 32.28 37.79
C PHE A 82 -2.49 32.93 39.11
N THR A 83 -2.90 34.20 39.08
CA THR A 83 -3.46 34.90 40.24
C THR A 83 -4.86 34.38 40.58
N THR A 84 -5.39 34.74 41.75
CA THR A 84 -6.72 34.31 42.18
C THR A 84 -7.81 34.83 41.22
N GLU A 85 -7.63 36.01 40.66
CA GLU A 85 -8.56 36.63 39.68
C GLU A 85 -8.47 35.90 38.32
N GLU A 86 -7.27 35.62 37.84
CA GLU A 86 -7.04 34.91 36.60
C GLU A 86 -7.58 33.47 36.62
N MET A 87 -7.54 32.81 37.79
CA MET A 87 -8.08 31.45 37.96
C MET A 87 -9.57 31.38 37.69
N VAL A 88 -10.31 32.49 37.88
CA VAL A 88 -11.72 32.55 37.51
C VAL A 88 -11.92 32.41 36.01
N TYR A 89 -11.09 33.10 35.22
CA TYR A 89 -11.12 32.99 33.76
C TYR A 89 -10.65 31.61 33.28
N VAL A 90 -9.58 31.07 33.88
CA VAL A 90 -9.13 29.71 33.59
C VAL A 90 -10.22 28.67 33.80
N THR A 91 -10.98 28.80 34.91
CA THR A 91 -12.10 27.91 35.21
C THR A 91 -13.27 28.09 34.24
N LYS A 92 -13.55 29.30 33.82
CA LYS A 92 -14.60 29.59 32.80
C LYS A 92 -14.17 28.95 31.45
N VAL A 93 -12.89 29.07 31.01
CA VAL A 93 -12.38 28.45 29.79
C VAL A 93 -12.51 26.93 29.83
N GLN A 94 -12.20 26.31 30.96
CA GLN A 94 -12.35 24.87 31.15
C GLN A 94 -13.82 24.40 31.01
N ASN A 95 -14.78 25.27 31.23
CA ASN A 95 -16.23 24.95 31.22
C ASN A 95 -16.95 25.36 29.95
N LEU A 96 -16.29 25.92 28.94
CA LEU A 96 -16.86 26.33 27.68
C LEU A 96 -17.56 25.18 26.93
N GLU A 97 -18.78 25.42 26.45
CA GLU A 97 -19.52 24.45 25.64
C GLU A 97 -20.05 25.05 24.32
N THR A 98 -20.55 26.30 24.31
CA THR A 98 -21.15 26.90 23.11
C THR A 98 -20.23 27.95 22.48
N TRP A 99 -20.52 28.33 21.24
CA TRP A 99 -19.84 29.42 20.55
C TRP A 99 -20.14 30.79 21.16
N GLU A 100 -21.36 30.97 21.62
CA GLU A 100 -21.82 32.18 22.31
C GLU A 100 -21.02 32.39 23.60
N ASP A 101 -20.77 31.32 24.38
CA ASP A 101 -19.95 31.40 25.59
C ASP A 101 -18.51 31.83 25.25
N VAL A 102 -17.97 31.33 24.13
CA VAL A 102 -16.62 31.70 23.66
C VAL A 102 -16.55 33.20 23.35
N LEU A 103 -17.52 33.73 22.61
CA LEU A 103 -17.53 35.15 22.25
C LEU A 103 -17.63 36.05 23.48
N ALA A 104 -18.53 35.70 24.42
CA ALA A 104 -18.72 36.47 25.66
C ALA A 104 -17.43 36.44 26.51
N LEU A 105 -16.89 35.25 26.76
CA LEU A 105 -15.68 35.10 27.58
C LEU A 105 -14.45 35.72 26.93
N THR A 106 -14.32 35.65 25.58
CA THR A 106 -13.23 36.33 24.86
C THR A 106 -13.27 37.83 25.07
N GLY A 107 -14.49 38.43 25.08
CA GLY A 107 -14.67 39.85 25.41
C GLY A 107 -14.16 40.18 26.81
N GLU A 108 -14.59 39.41 27.83
CA GLU A 108 -14.14 39.62 29.22
C GLU A 108 -12.61 39.48 29.37
N ILE A 109 -12.02 38.47 28.75
CA ILE A 109 -10.56 38.25 28.80
C ILE A 109 -9.79 39.36 28.06
N TYR A 110 -10.35 39.83 26.94
CA TYR A 110 -9.75 40.91 26.17
C TYR A 110 -9.71 42.21 26.96
N ASP A 111 -10.82 42.56 27.62
CA ASP A 111 -10.93 43.75 28.46
C ASP A 111 -10.02 43.65 29.69
N TYR A 112 -9.93 42.52 30.34
CA TYR A 112 -8.96 42.24 31.43
C TYR A 112 -7.51 42.43 30.98
N SER A 113 -7.16 41.81 29.84
CA SER A 113 -5.80 41.89 29.30
C SER A 113 -5.44 43.29 28.81
N LYS A 114 -6.39 44.10 28.42
CA LYS A 114 -6.23 45.52 28.09
C LYS A 114 -5.62 46.27 29.27
N GLY A 115 -6.23 46.13 30.47
CA GLY A 115 -5.70 46.71 31.69
C GLY A 115 -4.32 46.19 32.06
N GLU A 116 -4.15 44.85 32.07
CA GLU A 116 -2.88 44.23 32.48
C GLU A 116 -1.70 44.64 31.58
N GLN A 117 -1.88 44.63 30.27
CA GLN A 117 -0.77 44.95 29.34
C GLN A 117 -0.47 46.43 29.29
N PHE A 118 -1.49 47.27 29.41
CA PHE A 118 -1.32 48.72 29.50
C PHE A 118 -0.56 49.12 30.75
N ASP A 119 -0.96 48.58 31.92
CA ASP A 119 -0.29 48.89 33.18
C ASP A 119 1.19 48.42 33.17
N LYS A 120 1.50 47.25 32.59
CA LYS A 120 2.89 46.77 32.42
C LYS A 120 3.69 47.66 31.47
N GLN A 121 3.06 48.18 30.40
CA GLN A 121 3.73 49.09 29.49
C GLN A 121 4.04 50.41 30.13
N MET A 122 3.13 50.97 30.90
CA MET A 122 3.32 52.20 31.67
C MET A 122 4.40 52.03 32.73
N GLU A 123 4.39 50.93 33.49
CA GLU A 123 5.46 50.64 34.46
C GLU A 123 6.85 50.53 33.80
N LYS A 124 6.92 50.01 32.58
CA LYS A 124 8.17 49.96 31.85
C LYS A 124 8.63 51.34 31.40
N GLN A 125 7.72 52.15 30.87
CA GLN A 125 7.99 53.52 30.48
C GLN A 125 8.42 54.40 31.67
N MET A 126 7.80 54.22 32.83
CA MET A 126 8.18 54.93 34.05
C MET A 126 9.61 54.53 34.51
N ARG A 127 9.92 53.24 34.48
CA ARG A 127 11.28 52.76 34.82
C ARG A 127 12.32 53.23 33.83
N ASP A 128 12.01 53.24 32.55
CA ASP A 128 12.94 53.80 31.55
C ASP A 128 13.13 55.29 31.72
N PHE A 129 12.06 56.07 32.12
CA PHE A 129 12.15 57.48 32.43
C PHE A 129 12.96 57.75 33.73
N GLU A 130 12.77 56.96 34.78
CA GLU A 130 13.56 57.04 36.01
C GLU A 130 15.05 56.70 35.78
N MET A 131 15.37 55.81 34.83
CA MET A 131 16.74 55.43 34.52
C MET A 131 17.48 56.48 33.67
N PHE A 132 16.77 57.36 32.93
CA PHE A 132 17.33 58.41 32.10
C PHE A 132 17.17 59.82 32.71
N GLY A 133 16.60 59.92 33.93
CA GLY A 133 16.29 61.20 34.59
C GLY A 133 17.34 61.80 35.49
N ASP A 134 18.52 61.18 35.67
CA ASP A 134 19.57 61.70 36.59
C ASP A 134 20.95 61.80 35.89
N ASP A 135 21.00 62.59 34.82
CA ASP A 135 22.29 63.17 34.34
C ASP A 135 21.97 64.27 33.32
N SER A 136 21.75 65.47 33.82
CA SER A 136 21.84 66.67 33.00
C SER A 136 23.09 67.42 33.40
N ASP A 137 24.24 67.12 32.78
CA ASP A 137 25.30 68.12 32.46
C ASP A 137 26.34 67.48 31.52
N GLY A 138 26.55 68.07 30.37
CA GLY A 138 27.78 67.98 29.65
C GLY A 138 27.86 67.28 28.32
N ASP A 139 28.03 68.10 27.33
CA ASP A 139 28.75 67.91 26.06
C ASP A 139 28.23 67.01 24.97
N TYR A 140 27.86 67.66 23.89
CA TYR A 140 27.70 67.09 22.55
C TYR A 140 29.03 66.61 22.00
N ASP A 141 29.19 65.35 21.74
CA ASP A 141 30.10 64.84 20.74
C ASP A 141 29.45 63.85 19.81
N ASP A 142 29.54 64.21 18.55
CA ASP A 142 28.98 63.52 17.41
C ASP A 142 29.82 62.25 17.10
N SER A 143 29.34 61.11 17.30
CA SER A 143 29.96 59.92 16.71
C SER A 143 28.93 58.81 16.34
N ASP A 144 28.75 58.65 15.04
CA ASP A 144 28.21 57.50 14.37
C ASP A 144 28.68 56.20 15.03
N SER A 145 27.77 55.36 15.44
CA SER A 145 28.08 53.96 15.72
C SER A 145 27.11 53.04 14.98
N ASP A 146 27.62 52.52 13.89
CA ASP A 146 27.14 51.38 13.18
C ASP A 146 26.90 50.18 14.14
N PHE A 147 25.72 49.63 14.14
CA PHE A 147 25.45 48.32 14.73
C PHE A 147 25.74 47.24 13.70
N GLU A 148 26.90 46.61 13.84
CA GLU A 148 27.22 45.35 13.16
C GLU A 148 26.41 44.21 13.73
N TYR A 149 25.80 43.47 12.84
CA TYR A 149 25.26 42.11 13.10
C TYR A 149 26.40 41.12 13.02
N ASP A 150 26.70 40.46 14.13
CA ASP A 150 27.58 39.29 14.17
C ASP A 150 26.92 38.13 13.47
N THR A 151 27.50 37.73 12.36
CA THR A 151 27.26 36.43 11.72
C THR A 151 28.43 35.52 12.08
N GLU A 152 28.14 34.42 12.79
CA GLU A 152 29.13 33.36 13.02
C GLU A 152 29.47 32.67 11.68
N GLU A 153 30.77 32.68 11.37
CA GLU A 153 31.36 31.95 10.24
C GLU A 153 31.64 30.50 10.65
N ASP A 154 31.20 29.55 9.83
CA ASP A 154 31.72 28.18 9.83
C ASP A 154 32.92 28.10 8.88
N GLU A 155 34.00 27.48 9.41
CA GLU A 155 35.24 27.22 8.68
C GLU A 155 35.00 26.29 7.49
N ASP A 156 35.17 26.80 6.29
CA ASP A 156 36.01 26.24 5.24
C ASP A 156 35.94 27.14 3.99
N GLY A 157 37.03 27.78 3.73
CA GLY A 157 37.17 28.76 2.67
C GLY A 157 37.35 28.18 1.28
N GLN A 158 36.78 28.78 0.30
CA GLN A 158 37.41 29.45 -0.84
C GLN A 158 36.37 29.93 -1.88
N PRO A 159 36.66 31.03 -2.61
CA PRO A 159 35.69 31.74 -3.42
C PRO A 159 35.75 31.34 -4.90
N VAL A 160 34.58 31.25 -5.57
CA VAL A 160 34.54 31.23 -7.03
C VAL A 160 33.65 32.36 -7.57
N LYS A 161 34.28 33.21 -8.34
CA LYS A 161 33.74 34.33 -9.12
C LYS A 161 32.83 33.86 -10.26
N GLY A 162 31.78 34.58 -10.41
CA GLY A 162 30.92 34.98 -11.42
C GLY A 162 30.94 34.56 -12.87
N LYS A 163 29.76 34.65 -13.49
CA LYS A 163 29.61 35.41 -14.76
C LYS A 163 28.13 35.57 -15.11
N ASN A 164 27.83 36.81 -15.42
CA ASN A 164 26.66 37.30 -16.14
C ASN A 164 26.40 36.54 -17.44
N SER A 165 25.14 36.35 -17.79
CA SER A 165 24.68 36.64 -19.14
C SER A 165 23.16 36.85 -19.21
N LYS A 166 22.88 37.96 -19.78
CA LYS A 166 21.75 38.69 -20.28
C LYS A 166 20.86 37.93 -21.27
N SER A 167 19.65 38.52 -21.36
CA SER A 167 18.73 38.67 -22.52
C SER A 167 17.64 37.61 -22.56
N SER A 168 16.44 37.92 -22.94
CA SER A 168 15.78 39.08 -23.57
C SER A 168 14.27 38.85 -23.55
N ASP A 169 13.52 39.95 -23.39
CA ASP A 169 12.30 40.38 -24.02
C ASP A 169 11.20 39.37 -24.40
N GLU A 170 9.98 39.60 -23.94
CA GLU A 170 8.92 40.13 -24.81
C GLU A 170 7.66 40.55 -24.03
N LYS A 171 7.14 41.66 -24.48
CA LYS A 171 6.00 42.49 -24.15
C LYS A 171 4.65 41.80 -24.33
N SER A 172 3.65 42.26 -23.56
CA SER A 172 2.37 42.86 -24.03
C SER A 172 1.63 43.45 -22.85
N GLU A 173 1.44 44.68 -22.78
CA GLU A 173 0.40 45.68 -22.99
C GLU A 173 -1.03 45.16 -22.68
N ASP A 174 -1.72 45.81 -21.74
CA ASP A 174 -2.79 46.79 -21.96
C ASP A 174 -3.33 47.39 -20.67
N LYS A 175 -3.25 48.68 -20.50
CA LYS A 175 -4.19 49.79 -20.32
C LYS A 175 -5.45 49.45 -19.52
N SER A 176 -5.87 50.24 -18.53
CA SER A 176 -6.24 51.68 -18.60
C SER A 176 -6.74 52.15 -17.22
N LYS A 177 -6.32 53.28 -16.84
CA LYS A 177 -6.96 54.60 -16.76
C LYS A 177 -7.80 54.89 -15.50
N ASN A 178 -7.26 55.91 -14.81
CA ASN A 178 -7.86 57.22 -14.43
C ASN A 178 -8.86 57.21 -13.25
N THR A 179 -8.86 58.15 -12.35
CA THR A 179 -8.77 59.61 -12.39
C THR A 179 -8.61 60.18 -10.99
N GLU A 180 -7.75 61.10 -10.78
CA GLU A 180 -7.91 62.50 -10.31
C GLU A 180 -8.84 62.72 -9.09
N GLY A 181 -8.57 63.50 -8.11
CA GLY A 181 -7.74 64.68 -8.02
C GLY A 181 -8.00 65.43 -6.72
N SER A 182 -7.13 66.30 -6.48
CA SER A 182 -7.29 67.71 -6.05
C SER A 182 -7.26 68.03 -4.55
N SER A 183 -6.13 68.44 -4.09
CA SER A 183 -5.70 69.79 -3.63
C SER A 183 -6.70 70.62 -2.81
N GLY A 184 -6.20 71.16 -1.71
CA GLY A 184 -6.78 72.32 -1.02
C GLY A 184 -5.90 72.72 0.17
N VAL A 185 -4.95 73.59 -0.09
CA VAL A 185 -4.22 74.42 0.86
C VAL A 185 -5.18 75.51 1.32
N ASP A 186 -5.25 75.84 2.61
CA ASP A 186 -5.48 77.23 3.02
C ASP A 186 -4.81 77.52 4.36
N ASP A 187 -3.99 78.54 4.33
CA ASP A 187 -3.35 79.25 5.45
C ASP A 187 -4.41 80.12 6.12
N THR A 188 -4.34 80.23 7.45
CA THR A 188 -4.63 81.54 8.12
C THR A 188 -3.91 81.65 9.45
N GLU A 189 -3.35 82.78 9.58
CA GLU A 189 -2.53 83.33 10.64
C GLU A 189 -3.23 83.59 11.96
N THR A 190 -2.46 83.46 13.03
CA THR A 190 -2.34 84.35 14.26
C THR A 190 -3.57 84.83 14.96
N ASP A 191 -3.65 84.54 16.25
CA ASP A 191 -3.77 85.61 17.23
C ASP A 191 -3.24 85.20 18.61
N ASP A 192 -2.39 86.06 19.16
CA ASP A 192 -1.86 86.05 20.54
C ASP A 192 -2.96 86.38 21.53
N SER A 193 -3.12 85.53 22.55
CA SER A 193 -3.69 86.02 23.81
C SER A 193 -3.12 85.25 24.98
N ASP A 194 -2.28 85.95 25.73
CA ASP A 194 -1.82 85.65 27.10
C ASP A 194 -3.05 85.27 27.96
N SER A 195 -3.00 84.08 28.56
CA SER A 195 -3.74 83.79 29.77
C SER A 195 -2.92 82.86 30.65
N ASP A 196 -2.56 83.38 31.82
CA ASP A 196 -2.00 82.63 32.94
C ASP A 196 -2.76 81.38 33.21
N PHE A 197 -2.11 80.18 32.97
CA PHE A 197 -2.59 78.91 33.50
C PHE A 197 -1.58 78.45 34.56
N GLU A 198 -2.12 78.28 35.77
CA GLU A 198 -1.47 77.62 36.87
C GLU A 198 -0.91 76.25 36.43
N LYS A 199 0.35 75.98 36.71
CA LYS A 199 1.01 74.68 36.49
C LYS A 199 0.39 73.67 37.42
N GLU A 200 -0.58 72.91 36.91
CA GLU A 200 -0.86 71.59 37.49
C GLU A 200 0.39 70.71 37.36
N PRO A 201 0.71 69.89 38.37
CA PRO A 201 1.92 69.04 38.32
C PRO A 201 1.81 68.09 37.13
N GLU A 202 2.87 67.99 36.36
CA GLU A 202 2.98 67.15 35.16
C GLU A 202 2.50 65.70 35.38
N LEU A 203 2.54 65.21 36.60
CA LEU A 203 2.09 63.88 37.00
C LEU A 203 0.54 63.68 36.85
N ASP A 204 -0.27 64.70 37.04
CA ASP A 204 -1.72 64.63 36.90
C ASP A 204 -2.19 64.78 35.44
N ARG A 205 -1.43 65.47 34.60
CA ARG A 205 -1.62 65.47 33.14
C ARG A 205 -1.34 64.08 32.52
N PHE A 206 -0.27 63.43 32.99
CA PHE A 206 0.05 62.07 32.56
C PHE A 206 -1.04 61.07 32.95
N LYS A 207 -1.64 61.15 34.11
CA LYS A 207 -2.71 60.26 34.56
C LYS A 207 -4.01 60.45 33.77
N ASN A 208 -4.37 61.66 33.43
CA ASN A 208 -5.60 61.94 32.68
C ASN A 208 -5.46 61.60 31.18
N SER A 209 -4.29 61.71 30.57
CA SER A 209 -4.03 61.18 29.22
C SER A 209 -3.98 59.66 29.20
N ALA A 210 -3.47 59.01 30.24
CA ALA A 210 -3.36 57.57 30.35
C ALA A 210 -4.71 56.86 30.39
N GLU A 211 -5.76 57.45 30.99
CA GLU A 211 -7.09 56.86 30.97
C GLU A 211 -7.73 56.89 29.57
N SER A 212 -7.50 57.93 28.77
CA SER A 212 -7.94 58.04 27.38
C SER A 212 -7.23 57.06 26.47
N ASP A 213 -5.93 56.87 26.69
CA ASP A 213 -5.08 55.94 25.90
C ASP A 213 -5.35 54.49 26.24
N ARG A 214 -5.79 54.19 27.46
CA ARG A 214 -6.19 52.84 27.88
C ARG A 214 -7.38 52.30 27.06
N ASP A 215 -8.35 53.15 26.74
CA ASP A 215 -9.53 52.73 25.95
C ASP A 215 -9.16 52.43 24.47
N GLN A 216 -8.12 53.06 23.93
CA GLN A 216 -7.64 52.86 22.58
C GLN A 216 -6.57 51.75 22.50
N PHE A 217 -6.03 51.31 23.62
CA PHE A 217 -5.00 50.26 23.65
C PHE A 217 -5.55 48.90 23.17
N SER A 218 -4.79 48.21 22.31
CA SER A 218 -5.17 46.91 21.76
C SER A 218 -4.15 45.86 22.22
N PRO A 219 -4.50 44.99 23.20
CA PRO A 219 -3.60 44.01 23.74
C PRO A 219 -3.25 42.95 22.70
N GLU A 220 -2.02 42.44 22.77
CA GLU A 220 -1.48 41.44 21.84
C GLU A 220 -1.36 40.04 22.50
N CYS A 221 -1.48 39.01 21.68
CA CYS A 221 -1.17 37.63 22.07
C CYS A 221 -0.04 37.08 21.18
N ARG A 222 1.19 37.31 21.60
CA ARG A 222 2.39 36.98 20.81
C ARG A 222 2.59 35.47 20.64
N THR A 223 2.18 34.67 21.61
CA THR A 223 2.28 33.21 21.51
C THR A 223 1.35 32.62 20.44
N ASP A 224 0.14 33.18 20.23
CA ASP A 224 -0.73 32.77 19.12
C ASP A 224 -0.18 33.29 17.78
N ASP A 225 0.29 34.55 17.75
CA ASP A 225 0.88 35.11 16.53
C ASP A 225 2.14 34.32 16.09
N SER A 226 3.05 33.99 17.02
CA SER A 226 4.22 33.16 16.74
C SER A 226 3.82 31.77 16.27
N TYR A 227 2.84 31.14 16.91
CA TYR A 227 2.31 29.85 16.50
C TYR A 227 1.76 29.91 15.06
N ARG A 228 0.96 30.91 14.71
CA ARG A 228 0.40 31.08 13.37
C ARG A 228 1.44 31.37 12.30
N GLN A 229 2.50 32.12 12.63
CA GLN A 229 3.63 32.33 11.72
C GLN A 229 4.38 31.01 11.45
N ASN A 230 4.58 30.20 12.48
CA ASN A 230 5.28 28.92 12.38
C ASN A 230 4.41 27.75 11.88
N GLU A 231 3.06 27.92 11.85
CA GLU A 231 2.11 26.88 11.45
C GLU A 231 2.44 26.29 10.05
N ASN A 232 2.85 27.16 9.12
CA ASN A 232 3.25 26.70 7.78
C ASN A 232 4.49 25.81 7.77
N SER A 233 5.35 25.87 8.79
CA SER A 233 6.53 25.01 8.93
C SER A 233 6.16 23.58 9.38
N LEU A 234 4.95 23.39 9.95
CA LEU A 234 4.39 22.05 10.25
C LEU A 234 3.87 21.36 9.00
N LEU A 235 3.57 22.13 7.96
CA LEU A 235 3.13 21.60 6.69
C LEU A 235 4.36 21.30 5.84
N ASP A 236 4.64 20.04 5.59
CA ASP A 236 5.62 19.70 4.56
C ASP A 236 5.08 20.16 3.20
N ALA A 237 5.60 21.30 2.71
CA ALA A 237 5.24 21.85 1.39
C ALA A 237 5.52 20.87 0.23
N LYS A 238 6.35 19.84 0.50
CA LYS A 238 6.62 18.73 -0.42
C LYS A 238 5.70 17.53 -0.19
N CYS A 239 4.83 17.58 0.82
CA CYS A 239 3.87 16.49 1.08
C CYS A 239 2.86 16.42 -0.06
N LYS A 240 2.89 15.30 -0.76
CA LYS A 240 1.91 15.02 -1.81
C LYS A 240 0.54 14.72 -1.19
N PRO A 241 -0.56 15.16 -1.79
CA PRO A 241 -1.89 14.79 -1.33
C PRO A 241 -2.07 13.27 -1.37
N TYR A 242 -2.91 12.76 -0.47
CA TYR A 242 -3.26 11.34 -0.43
C TYR A 242 -4.50 11.08 -1.28
N LEU A 243 -4.40 10.09 -2.16
CA LEU A 243 -5.52 9.55 -2.93
C LEU A 243 -5.85 8.16 -2.38
N TYR A 244 -6.98 8.04 -1.71
CA TYR A 244 -7.47 6.75 -1.23
C TYR A 244 -8.33 6.09 -2.30
N VAL A 245 -7.95 4.89 -2.71
CA VAL A 245 -8.64 4.12 -3.75
C VAL A 245 -9.13 2.82 -3.16
N ASP A 246 -10.45 2.62 -3.19
CA ASP A 246 -11.07 1.44 -2.60
C ASP A 246 -11.01 0.24 -3.57
N ILE A 247 -10.86 -0.97 -3.01
CA ILE A 247 -10.92 -2.22 -3.79
C ILE A 247 -12.37 -2.44 -4.24
N PRO A 248 -12.63 -2.63 -5.56
CA PRO A 248 -13.98 -2.79 -6.06
C PRO A 248 -14.60 -4.13 -5.66
N THR A 249 -15.92 -4.17 -5.57
CA THR A 249 -16.66 -5.39 -5.28
C THR A 249 -16.70 -6.29 -6.52
N VAL A 250 -16.40 -7.58 -6.34
CA VAL A 250 -16.40 -8.59 -7.41
C VAL A 250 -17.82 -9.08 -7.70
N ASN A 251 -18.21 -9.07 -8.96
CA ASN A 251 -19.44 -9.71 -9.42
C ASN A 251 -19.18 -11.20 -9.72
N VAL A 252 -19.31 -12.04 -8.71
CA VAL A 252 -18.96 -13.47 -8.78
C VAL A 252 -19.63 -14.19 -9.96
N LYS A 253 -20.88 -13.83 -10.30
CA LYS A 253 -21.61 -14.47 -11.42
C LYS A 253 -21.01 -14.16 -12.79
N ASN A 254 -20.39 -12.99 -12.94
CA ASN A 254 -19.80 -12.55 -14.20
C ASN A 254 -18.33 -12.98 -14.33
N VAL A 255 -17.66 -13.19 -13.20
CA VAL A 255 -16.24 -13.55 -13.15
C VAL A 255 -16.03 -15.06 -13.23
N PHE A 256 -16.80 -15.85 -12.49
CA PHE A 256 -16.54 -17.28 -12.34
C PHE A 256 -17.40 -18.13 -13.27
N THR A 257 -16.74 -18.91 -14.14
CA THR A 257 -17.37 -19.98 -14.91
C THR A 257 -17.12 -21.31 -14.20
N PRO A 258 -18.20 -21.97 -13.71
CA PRO A 258 -18.05 -23.21 -12.94
C PRO A 258 -17.55 -24.35 -13.81
N ALA A 259 -16.84 -25.30 -13.20
CA ALA A 259 -16.22 -26.44 -13.87
C ALA A 259 -17.23 -27.27 -14.73
N LYS A 260 -18.46 -27.42 -14.25
CA LYS A 260 -19.51 -28.12 -15.02
C LYS A 260 -19.71 -27.47 -16.40
N ARG A 261 -19.82 -26.14 -16.44
CA ARG A 261 -20.04 -25.40 -17.69
C ARG A 261 -18.81 -25.48 -18.62
N VAL A 262 -17.61 -25.32 -18.07
CA VAL A 262 -16.36 -25.46 -18.85
C VAL A 262 -16.25 -26.86 -19.46
N GLN A 263 -16.54 -27.88 -18.67
CA GLN A 263 -16.48 -29.27 -19.15
C GLN A 263 -17.58 -29.59 -20.20
N GLU A 264 -18.75 -28.99 -20.08
CA GLU A 264 -19.82 -29.13 -21.11
C GLU A 264 -19.34 -28.53 -22.45
N LEU A 265 -18.74 -27.33 -22.44
CA LEU A 265 -18.23 -26.67 -23.64
C LEU A 265 -17.12 -27.51 -24.31
N LEU A 266 -16.13 -27.97 -23.52
CA LEU A 266 -15.04 -28.79 -24.02
C LEU A 266 -15.56 -30.16 -24.56
N ASN A 267 -16.48 -30.82 -23.85
CA ASN A 267 -17.05 -32.08 -24.30
C ASN A 267 -17.81 -31.95 -25.64
N ASN A 268 -18.64 -30.91 -25.77
CA ASN A 268 -19.40 -30.65 -27.00
C ASN A 268 -18.47 -30.37 -28.18
N TYR A 269 -17.45 -29.59 -27.96
CA TYR A 269 -16.46 -29.26 -28.99
C TYR A 269 -15.68 -30.49 -29.46
N TYR A 270 -15.12 -31.28 -28.53
CA TYR A 270 -14.36 -32.48 -28.91
C TYR A 270 -15.22 -33.62 -29.44
N ALA A 271 -16.50 -33.72 -29.00
CA ALA A 271 -17.46 -34.65 -29.62
C ALA A 271 -17.74 -34.27 -31.09
N GLY A 272 -17.89 -32.97 -31.39
CA GLY A 272 -17.98 -32.46 -32.75
C GLY A 272 -16.78 -32.82 -33.62
N GLN A 273 -15.56 -32.62 -33.11
CA GLN A 273 -14.32 -32.97 -33.83
C GLN A 273 -14.17 -34.44 -34.13
N ILE A 274 -14.69 -35.33 -33.24
CA ILE A 274 -14.72 -36.78 -33.48
C ILE A 274 -15.71 -37.10 -34.60
N VAL A 275 -16.90 -36.49 -34.60
CA VAL A 275 -17.91 -36.67 -35.66
C VAL A 275 -17.39 -36.15 -37.01
N GLU A 276 -16.68 -35.04 -37.02
CA GLU A 276 -16.05 -34.48 -38.23
C GLU A 276 -14.86 -35.30 -38.74
N GLY A 277 -14.42 -36.33 -37.99
CA GLY A 277 -13.33 -37.22 -38.38
C GLY A 277 -11.94 -36.63 -38.22
N SER A 278 -11.78 -35.53 -37.46
CA SER A 278 -10.46 -34.91 -37.16
C SER A 278 -9.55 -35.89 -36.41
N PHE A 279 -10.11 -36.66 -35.49
CA PHE A 279 -9.47 -37.77 -34.79
C PHE A 279 -10.55 -38.76 -34.26
N ASP A 280 -10.12 -39.98 -33.93
CA ASP A 280 -11.01 -41.03 -33.46
C ASP A 280 -10.88 -41.27 -31.94
N ASN A 281 -11.85 -42.02 -31.38
CA ASN A 281 -11.84 -42.38 -29.97
C ASN A 281 -10.63 -43.22 -29.56
N ALA A 282 -10.04 -44.01 -30.46
CA ALA A 282 -8.87 -44.82 -30.18
C ALA A 282 -7.64 -43.93 -29.94
N TYR A 283 -7.49 -42.87 -30.73
CA TYR A 283 -6.44 -41.85 -30.53
C TYR A 283 -6.59 -41.18 -29.16
N VAL A 284 -7.83 -40.76 -28.78
CA VAL A 284 -8.08 -40.15 -27.47
C VAL A 284 -7.73 -41.10 -26.32
N GLN A 285 -8.15 -42.36 -26.42
CA GLN A 285 -7.83 -43.37 -25.40
C GLN A 285 -6.33 -43.60 -25.28
N LYS A 286 -5.60 -43.62 -26.42
CA LYS A 286 -4.16 -43.75 -26.43
C LYS A 286 -3.50 -42.56 -25.71
N LEU A 287 -3.85 -41.31 -26.05
CA LEU A 287 -3.32 -40.11 -25.39
C LEU A 287 -3.53 -40.13 -23.87
N VAL A 288 -4.73 -40.52 -23.43
CA VAL A 288 -5.07 -40.59 -21.99
C VAL A 288 -4.31 -41.71 -21.29
N SER A 289 -4.18 -42.88 -21.93
CA SER A 289 -3.41 -43.99 -21.35
C SER A 289 -1.92 -43.68 -21.26
N ASP A 290 -1.34 -43.11 -22.30
CA ASP A 290 0.07 -42.71 -22.33
C ASP A 290 0.35 -41.67 -21.25
N PHE A 291 -0.50 -40.64 -21.13
CA PHE A 291 -0.39 -39.66 -20.07
C PHE A 291 -0.45 -40.26 -18.67
N LYS A 292 -1.40 -41.17 -18.41
CA LYS A 292 -1.56 -41.84 -17.11
C LYS A 292 -0.35 -42.72 -16.83
N ASN A 293 0.02 -43.61 -17.74
CA ASN A 293 1.19 -44.52 -17.59
C ASN A 293 2.48 -43.75 -17.25
N LYS A 294 2.66 -42.61 -17.92
CA LYS A 294 3.82 -41.75 -17.72
C LYS A 294 3.83 -41.09 -16.32
N ASN A 295 2.66 -40.69 -15.80
CA ASN A 295 2.59 -39.84 -14.61
C ASN A 295 2.14 -40.57 -13.33
N ASP A 296 1.37 -41.67 -13.41
CA ASP A 296 0.81 -42.37 -12.23
C ASP A 296 1.88 -42.86 -11.26
N ARG A 297 2.98 -43.43 -11.79
CA ARG A 297 4.13 -43.89 -10.99
C ARG A 297 4.77 -42.72 -10.23
N TYR A 298 4.93 -41.58 -10.91
CA TYR A 298 5.55 -40.39 -10.32
C TYR A 298 4.63 -39.77 -9.24
N VAL A 299 3.34 -39.62 -9.53
CA VAL A 299 2.34 -39.18 -8.57
C VAL A 299 2.32 -40.09 -7.33
N GLY A 300 2.48 -41.40 -7.54
CA GLY A 300 2.61 -42.37 -6.45
C GLY A 300 3.82 -42.15 -5.55
N LEU A 301 4.98 -41.88 -6.15
CA LEU A 301 6.20 -41.59 -5.41
C LEU A 301 6.11 -40.28 -4.62
N LEU A 302 5.59 -39.23 -5.25
CA LEU A 302 5.38 -37.93 -4.60
C LEU A 302 4.39 -38.03 -3.42
N ALA A 303 3.30 -38.79 -3.60
CA ALA A 303 2.32 -39.01 -2.53
C ALA A 303 2.96 -39.74 -1.35
N LYS A 304 3.76 -40.78 -1.60
CA LYS A 304 4.49 -41.49 -0.56
C LYS A 304 5.49 -40.57 0.17
N GLU A 305 6.26 -39.80 -0.58
CA GLU A 305 7.22 -38.83 0.00
C GLU A 305 6.51 -37.79 0.87
N PHE A 306 5.37 -37.25 0.40
CA PHE A 306 4.56 -36.29 1.14
C PHE A 306 4.02 -36.88 2.45
N GLU A 307 3.45 -38.08 2.40
CA GLU A 307 2.95 -38.75 3.60
C GLU A 307 4.08 -39.09 4.59
N MET A 308 5.27 -39.48 4.13
CA MET A 308 6.41 -39.68 5.01
C MET A 308 6.86 -38.37 5.68
N ARG A 309 6.94 -37.26 4.93
CA ARG A 309 7.28 -35.96 5.51
C ARG A 309 6.24 -35.48 6.52
N LYS A 310 4.96 -35.67 6.19
CA LYS A 310 3.84 -35.35 7.07
C LYS A 310 3.92 -36.16 8.38
N ALA A 311 4.17 -37.46 8.29
CA ALA A 311 4.36 -38.32 9.45
C ALA A 311 5.59 -37.93 10.27
N ALA A 312 6.73 -37.66 9.63
CA ALA A 312 7.95 -37.21 10.31
C ALA A 312 7.74 -35.89 11.06
N LYS A 313 7.02 -34.94 10.44
CA LYS A 313 6.69 -33.63 11.08
C LYS A 313 5.69 -33.81 12.22
N ALA A 314 4.71 -34.68 12.10
CA ALA A 314 3.78 -35.03 13.19
C ALA A 314 4.54 -35.65 14.36
N PHE A 315 5.46 -36.58 14.06
CA PHE A 315 6.31 -37.21 15.08
C PHE A 315 7.24 -36.19 15.76
N SER A 316 7.87 -35.28 15.02
CA SER A 316 8.75 -34.24 15.60
C SER A 316 8.02 -33.26 16.52
N LYS A 317 6.71 -33.09 16.33
CA LYS A 317 5.84 -32.23 17.14
C LYS A 317 5.12 -33.01 18.26
N SER A 318 5.27 -34.31 18.31
CA SER A 318 4.67 -35.14 19.34
C SER A 318 5.30 -34.84 20.71
N LYS A 319 4.47 -34.78 21.74
CA LYS A 319 4.90 -34.63 23.13
C LYS A 319 4.54 -35.88 23.90
N LEU A 320 5.47 -36.34 24.74
CA LEU A 320 5.15 -37.35 25.75
C LEU A 320 4.32 -36.68 26.83
N SER A 321 3.12 -37.18 27.05
CA SER A 321 2.28 -36.76 28.15
C SER A 321 2.54 -37.66 29.36
N ASP A 322 2.71 -37.02 30.49
CA ASP A 322 2.86 -37.73 31.77
C ASP A 322 1.52 -38.19 32.35
N THR A 323 0.41 -37.89 31.64
CA THR A 323 -0.95 -38.35 31.99
C THR A 323 -1.38 -39.49 31.05
N GLY A 324 -1.89 -40.55 31.59
CA GLY A 324 -2.34 -41.74 30.88
C GLY A 324 -2.86 -42.82 31.77
N ASP A 325 -3.02 -44.05 31.27
CA ASP A 325 -3.38 -45.22 32.09
C ASP A 325 -2.25 -45.52 33.09
N ILE A 326 -2.64 -45.97 34.28
CA ILE A 326 -1.70 -46.37 35.31
C ILE A 326 -0.87 -47.58 34.82
N ASP A 327 0.45 -47.48 34.92
CA ASP A 327 1.35 -48.61 34.67
C ASP A 327 1.44 -49.48 35.90
N ILE A 328 0.75 -50.61 35.84
CA ILE A 328 0.66 -51.57 36.97
C ILE A 328 2.05 -51.99 37.45
N ASN A 329 3.03 -52.10 36.57
CA ASN A 329 4.39 -52.49 36.90
C ASN A 329 5.16 -51.39 37.67
N LYS A 330 4.76 -50.13 37.54
CA LYS A 330 5.34 -48.98 38.20
C LYS A 330 4.58 -48.58 39.46
N LEU A 331 3.37 -49.10 39.61
CA LEU A 331 2.50 -48.76 40.72
C LEU A 331 3.14 -49.13 42.09
N CYS A 332 3.99 -50.16 42.14
CA CYS A 332 4.70 -50.52 43.40
C CYS A 332 5.68 -49.43 43.88
N ASN A 333 6.15 -48.55 42.99
CA ASN A 333 7.09 -47.49 43.29
C ASN A 333 6.44 -46.10 43.50
N TYR A 334 5.10 -46.01 43.60
CA TYR A 334 4.36 -44.75 43.66
C TYR A 334 4.78 -43.80 44.78
N LYS A 335 5.44 -44.31 45.80
CA LYS A 335 5.96 -43.49 46.93
C LYS A 335 7.30 -42.81 46.64
N PHE A 336 7.99 -43.26 45.58
CA PHE A 336 9.37 -42.85 45.25
C PHE A 336 9.51 -42.27 43.83
N ASP A 337 8.53 -42.51 42.96
CA ASP A 337 8.54 -42.03 41.58
C ASP A 337 7.13 -41.55 41.17
N ASP A 338 7.03 -40.30 40.78
CA ASP A 338 5.78 -39.68 40.28
C ASP A 338 5.39 -40.19 38.88
N ASN A 339 6.29 -40.89 38.18
CA ASN A 339 6.09 -41.42 36.81
C ASN A 339 5.36 -42.79 36.81
N ILE A 340 4.22 -42.87 37.49
CA ILE A 340 3.41 -44.09 37.59
C ILE A 340 2.45 -44.32 36.43
N PHE A 341 2.38 -43.35 35.49
CA PHE A 341 1.51 -43.44 34.33
C PHE A 341 2.25 -43.96 33.07
N ARG A 342 1.55 -44.69 32.23
CA ARG A 342 2.03 -45.02 30.89
C ARG A 342 2.09 -43.77 30.09
N LYS A 343 3.29 -43.38 29.63
CA LYS A 343 3.50 -42.19 28.83
C LYS A 343 2.79 -42.37 27.50
N VAL A 344 1.79 -41.52 27.24
CA VAL A 344 1.05 -41.49 25.98
C VAL A 344 1.68 -40.43 25.06
N MET A 345 2.01 -40.83 23.84
CA MET A 345 2.49 -39.89 22.85
C MET A 345 1.31 -39.10 22.29
N LEU A 346 1.20 -37.83 22.63
CA LEU A 346 0.22 -36.91 22.06
C LEU A 346 0.75 -36.39 20.71
N VAL A 347 0.16 -36.87 19.62
CA VAL A 347 0.45 -36.37 18.28
C VAL A 347 -0.55 -35.23 17.98
N PRO A 348 -0.10 -33.97 17.83
CA PRO A 348 -1.00 -32.87 17.51
C PRO A 348 -1.64 -33.12 16.14
N LYS A 349 -2.93 -32.81 16.02
CA LYS A 349 -3.63 -32.85 14.72
C LYS A 349 -2.88 -31.96 13.72
N GLY A 350 -2.52 -32.49 12.57
CA GLY A 350 -1.92 -31.73 11.49
C GLY A 350 -2.91 -30.66 10.96
N LYS A 351 -2.36 -29.53 10.49
CA LYS A 351 -3.19 -28.51 9.84
C LYS A 351 -3.72 -29.00 8.50
N SER A 352 -4.98 -28.71 8.22
CA SER A 352 -5.60 -29.01 6.94
C SER A 352 -5.19 -27.96 5.89
N HIS A 353 -4.73 -28.42 4.74
CA HIS A 353 -4.28 -27.59 3.63
C HIS A 353 -5.23 -27.64 2.45
N GLY A 354 -5.44 -26.51 1.78
CA GLY A 354 -6.16 -26.43 0.50
C GLY A 354 -5.41 -25.61 -0.52
N LEU A 355 -5.65 -25.88 -1.80
CA LEU A 355 -4.95 -25.29 -2.92
C LEU A 355 -5.90 -24.61 -3.89
N ILE A 356 -5.66 -23.35 -4.21
CA ILE A 356 -6.21 -22.68 -5.39
C ILE A 356 -5.08 -22.42 -6.37
N LEU A 357 -5.26 -22.76 -7.62
CA LEU A 357 -4.29 -22.57 -8.67
C LEU A 357 -4.87 -21.64 -9.75
N LEU A 358 -4.10 -20.60 -10.10
CA LEU A 358 -4.36 -19.69 -11.21
C LEU A 358 -3.39 -19.98 -12.34
N LEU A 359 -3.92 -20.30 -13.51
CA LEU A 359 -3.16 -20.48 -14.74
C LEU A 359 -3.41 -19.29 -15.65
N ASP A 360 -2.34 -18.65 -16.08
CA ASP A 360 -2.38 -17.61 -17.10
C ASP A 360 -2.78 -18.17 -18.47
N CYS A 361 -3.84 -17.61 -19.05
CA CYS A 361 -4.31 -17.92 -20.38
C CYS A 361 -4.07 -16.75 -21.35
N SER A 362 -2.89 -16.12 -21.23
CA SER A 362 -2.47 -15.01 -22.10
C SER A 362 -1.76 -15.49 -23.37
N GLY A 363 -1.65 -14.60 -24.37
CA GLY A 363 -1.00 -14.88 -25.64
C GLY A 363 0.48 -15.26 -25.51
N SER A 364 1.21 -14.71 -24.54
CA SER A 364 2.60 -15.04 -24.24
C SER A 364 2.79 -16.50 -23.84
N MET A 365 1.77 -17.09 -23.17
CA MET A 365 1.79 -18.47 -22.72
C MET A 365 1.71 -19.51 -23.85
N SER A 366 1.55 -19.14 -25.12
CA SER A 366 1.33 -20.05 -26.23
C SER A 366 2.32 -21.21 -26.31
N ASP A 367 3.62 -20.92 -26.13
CA ASP A 367 4.68 -21.93 -26.16
C ASP A 367 4.79 -22.74 -24.85
N ASN A 368 4.22 -22.22 -23.76
CA ASN A 368 4.32 -22.76 -22.42
C ASN A 368 3.04 -23.48 -21.97
N MET A 369 1.91 -23.23 -22.66
CA MET A 369 0.58 -23.69 -22.23
C MET A 369 0.49 -25.22 -22.14
N ALA A 370 1.01 -25.94 -23.14
CA ALA A 370 0.98 -27.42 -23.14
C ALA A 370 1.71 -28.01 -21.92
N GLY A 371 2.90 -27.47 -21.61
CA GLY A 371 3.66 -27.90 -20.44
C GLY A 371 3.01 -27.51 -19.11
N SER A 372 2.42 -26.30 -19.05
CA SER A 372 1.73 -25.80 -17.85
C SER A 372 0.49 -26.63 -17.54
N ILE A 373 -0.33 -26.98 -18.54
CA ILE A 373 -1.48 -27.88 -18.37
C ILE A 373 -1.01 -29.25 -17.88
N GLU A 374 0.09 -29.80 -18.43
CA GLU A 374 0.63 -31.06 -17.98
C GLU A 374 1.03 -31.04 -16.50
N GLN A 375 1.74 -30.02 -16.06
CA GLN A 375 2.13 -29.83 -14.65
C GLN A 375 0.91 -29.70 -13.72
N ILE A 376 -0.10 -28.97 -14.16
CA ILE A 376 -1.35 -28.78 -13.40
C ILE A 376 -2.11 -30.09 -13.27
N LEU A 377 -2.18 -30.89 -14.32
CA LEU A 377 -2.84 -32.19 -14.27
C LEU A 377 -2.12 -33.16 -13.30
N VAL A 378 -0.78 -33.18 -13.34
CA VAL A 378 0.04 -33.98 -12.40
C VAL A 378 -0.21 -33.52 -10.96
N LEU A 379 -0.25 -32.21 -10.71
CA LEU A 379 -0.51 -31.64 -9.40
C LEU A 379 -1.95 -31.97 -8.92
N SER A 380 -2.94 -31.90 -9.83
CA SER A 380 -4.34 -32.26 -9.53
C SER A 380 -4.48 -33.73 -9.17
N MET A 381 -3.81 -34.64 -9.91
CA MET A 381 -3.78 -36.06 -9.59
C MET A 381 -3.11 -36.34 -8.24
N PHE A 382 -2.01 -35.63 -7.94
CA PHE A 382 -1.33 -35.71 -6.64
C PHE A 382 -2.26 -35.24 -5.51
N CYS A 383 -2.85 -34.04 -5.61
CA CYS A 383 -3.76 -33.50 -4.58
C CYS A 383 -4.92 -34.42 -4.32
N ARG A 384 -5.51 -35.01 -5.37
CA ARG A 384 -6.58 -35.98 -5.23
C ARG A 384 -6.13 -37.26 -4.51
N LYS A 385 -4.92 -37.77 -4.82
CA LYS A 385 -4.36 -38.99 -4.19
C LYS A 385 -4.08 -38.81 -2.70
N VAL A 386 -3.66 -37.61 -2.29
CA VAL A 386 -3.38 -37.27 -0.87
C VAL A 386 -4.55 -36.60 -0.18
N ASN A 387 -5.72 -36.52 -0.80
CA ASN A 387 -6.95 -35.89 -0.29
C ASN A 387 -6.77 -34.43 0.12
N ILE A 388 -6.02 -33.65 -0.64
CA ILE A 388 -5.91 -32.19 -0.47
C ILE A 388 -7.02 -31.53 -1.30
N PRO A 389 -7.94 -30.74 -0.70
CA PRO A 389 -8.91 -29.95 -1.45
C PRO A 389 -8.24 -28.95 -2.37
N PHE A 390 -8.66 -28.90 -3.64
CA PHE A 390 -8.10 -27.99 -4.63
C PHE A 390 -9.12 -27.53 -5.66
N SER A 391 -8.87 -26.38 -6.28
CA SER A 391 -9.56 -25.86 -7.47
C SER A 391 -8.54 -25.20 -8.41
N VAL A 392 -8.67 -25.45 -9.70
CA VAL A 392 -7.80 -24.91 -10.75
C VAL A 392 -8.60 -23.98 -11.63
N TYR A 393 -8.16 -22.74 -11.73
CA TYR A 393 -8.76 -21.70 -12.56
C TYR A 393 -7.78 -21.23 -13.63
N GLY A 394 -8.23 -21.16 -14.89
CA GLY A 394 -7.56 -20.34 -15.89
C GLY A 394 -8.11 -18.93 -15.85
N PHE A 395 -7.23 -17.91 -15.91
CA PHE A 395 -7.65 -16.52 -15.99
C PHE A 395 -7.32 -15.91 -17.35
N THR A 396 -8.25 -15.12 -17.86
CA THR A 396 -8.14 -14.40 -19.12
C THR A 396 -8.98 -13.13 -19.06
N ASP A 397 -8.83 -12.23 -20.01
CA ASP A 397 -9.79 -11.14 -20.18
C ASP A 397 -11.13 -11.66 -20.75
N CYS A 398 -12.17 -10.83 -20.64
CA CYS A 398 -13.53 -11.20 -21.04
C CYS A 398 -13.90 -10.73 -22.44
N SER A 399 -12.95 -10.41 -23.33
CA SER A 399 -13.31 -9.76 -24.58
C SER A 399 -14.13 -10.67 -25.51
N GLU A 400 -13.55 -11.75 -26.03
CA GLU A 400 -14.23 -12.65 -26.95
C GLU A 400 -14.76 -13.90 -26.28
N THR A 401 -13.98 -14.50 -25.39
CA THR A 401 -14.32 -15.77 -24.72
C THR A 401 -15.57 -15.66 -23.85
N TYR A 402 -15.75 -14.51 -23.17
CA TYR A 402 -16.92 -14.26 -22.34
C TYR A 402 -18.23 -14.20 -23.13
N GLN A 403 -18.20 -13.58 -24.32
CA GLN A 403 -19.38 -13.47 -25.17
C GLN A 403 -19.82 -14.82 -25.72
N ILE A 404 -18.85 -15.65 -26.15
CA ILE A 404 -19.13 -16.98 -26.69
C ILE A 404 -19.67 -17.90 -25.61
N ASP A 405 -19.05 -17.93 -24.43
CA ASP A 405 -19.47 -18.77 -23.32
C ASP A 405 -20.88 -18.43 -22.80
N ARG A 406 -21.33 -17.19 -22.98
CA ARG A 406 -22.67 -16.75 -22.63
C ARG A 406 -23.66 -16.79 -23.76
N GLY A 407 -23.25 -17.26 -24.94
CA GLY A 407 -24.09 -17.26 -26.13
C GLY A 407 -24.41 -15.84 -26.63
N LEU A 408 -23.53 -14.87 -26.33
CA LEU A 408 -23.65 -13.51 -26.81
C LEU A 408 -22.95 -13.40 -28.18
N ASP A 409 -23.63 -12.78 -29.15
CA ASP A 409 -23.05 -12.52 -30.47
C ASP A 409 -21.87 -11.55 -30.35
N LYS A 410 -20.79 -11.77 -31.13
CA LYS A 410 -19.60 -10.90 -31.18
C LYS A 410 -19.92 -9.43 -31.43
N PHE A 411 -21.02 -9.17 -32.11
CA PHE A 411 -21.46 -7.83 -32.54
C PHE A 411 -22.73 -7.35 -31.84
N ALA A 412 -23.36 -8.18 -31.00
CA ALA A 412 -24.53 -7.77 -30.24
C ALA A 412 -24.11 -6.81 -29.13
N ASN A 413 -24.72 -5.65 -29.13
CA ASN A 413 -24.58 -4.56 -28.18
C ASN A 413 -24.18 -5.05 -26.78
N ARG A 414 -22.97 -4.72 -26.34
CA ARG A 414 -22.50 -4.92 -24.95
C ARG A 414 -23.59 -4.41 -24.02
N LYS A 415 -24.27 -5.32 -23.33
CA LYS A 415 -25.14 -4.90 -22.23
C LYS A 415 -24.24 -4.20 -21.20
N VAL A 416 -24.50 -2.94 -21.02
CA VAL A 416 -23.72 -1.98 -20.21
C VAL A 416 -23.49 -2.46 -18.74
N ASN A 417 -24.15 -3.53 -18.33
CA ASN A 417 -24.19 -3.99 -16.93
C ASN A 417 -23.42 -5.29 -16.62
N ASP A 418 -22.72 -5.89 -17.58
CA ASP A 418 -22.00 -7.17 -17.35
C ASP A 418 -20.51 -6.93 -16.97
N HIS A 419 -20.27 -6.08 -15.99
CA HIS A 419 -18.93 -5.84 -15.50
C HIS A 419 -18.52 -6.89 -14.46
N SER A 420 -17.24 -7.27 -14.50
CA SER A 420 -16.62 -8.17 -13.51
C SER A 420 -16.50 -7.52 -12.13
N PHE A 421 -16.39 -6.19 -12.09
CA PHE A 421 -16.21 -5.42 -10.87
C PHE A 421 -17.20 -4.25 -10.80
N SER A 422 -17.49 -3.78 -9.57
CA SER A 422 -18.22 -2.53 -9.37
C SER A 422 -17.43 -1.34 -9.94
N ARG A 423 -18.15 -0.28 -10.32
CA ARG A 423 -17.58 0.94 -10.90
C ARG A 423 -18.05 2.18 -10.13
N LYS A 424 -17.80 2.21 -8.83
CA LYS A 424 -18.11 3.38 -8.02
C LYS A 424 -16.95 4.37 -8.07
N VAL A 425 -17.26 5.64 -7.92
CA VAL A 425 -16.26 6.71 -7.80
C VAL A 425 -15.33 6.42 -6.62
N GLY A 426 -14.03 6.55 -6.83
CA GLY A 426 -13.01 6.28 -5.81
C GLY A 426 -12.62 4.80 -5.68
N GLU A 427 -13.21 3.87 -6.46
CA GLU A 427 -12.75 2.48 -6.55
C GLU A 427 -11.71 2.30 -7.66
N LEU A 428 -10.89 1.23 -7.56
CA LEU A 428 -10.02 0.79 -8.65
C LEU A 428 -10.85 0.53 -9.92
N SER A 429 -10.34 1.00 -11.06
CA SER A 429 -10.97 0.81 -12.36
C SER A 429 -10.32 -0.36 -13.08
N PHE A 430 -10.99 -1.51 -13.08
CA PHE A 430 -10.50 -2.73 -13.73
C PHE A 430 -11.21 -3.03 -15.04
N SER A 431 -10.46 -3.60 -15.98
CA SER A 431 -11.03 -4.35 -17.12
C SER A 431 -11.75 -5.61 -16.63
N ASN A 432 -12.56 -6.20 -17.49
CA ASN A 432 -13.20 -7.45 -17.18
C ASN A 432 -12.17 -8.59 -17.06
N VAL A 433 -12.48 -9.55 -16.20
CA VAL A 433 -11.72 -10.80 -16.03
C VAL A 433 -12.68 -11.97 -15.96
N GLN A 434 -12.26 -13.10 -16.49
CA GLN A 434 -12.97 -14.39 -16.38
C GLN A 434 -12.04 -15.41 -15.74
N LEU A 435 -12.57 -16.12 -14.74
CA LEU A 435 -11.94 -17.26 -14.09
C LEU A 435 -12.71 -18.53 -14.45
N ARG A 436 -12.08 -19.39 -15.23
CA ARG A 436 -12.67 -20.63 -15.74
C ARG A 436 -12.17 -21.80 -14.88
N GLU A 437 -13.09 -22.45 -14.16
CA GLU A 437 -12.73 -23.60 -13.33
C GLU A 437 -12.58 -24.83 -14.20
N TYR A 438 -11.37 -25.31 -14.37
CA TYR A 438 -11.08 -26.49 -15.20
C TYR A 438 -11.31 -27.83 -14.47
N ILE A 439 -10.83 -27.92 -13.24
CA ILE A 439 -10.85 -29.16 -12.46
C ILE A 439 -10.80 -28.84 -10.97
N ASN A 440 -11.52 -29.60 -10.15
CA ASN A 440 -11.54 -29.42 -8.70
C ASN A 440 -11.65 -30.75 -7.94
N SER A 441 -11.41 -30.70 -6.62
CA SER A 441 -11.45 -31.86 -5.74
C SER A 441 -12.86 -32.43 -5.47
N LYS A 442 -13.93 -31.63 -5.71
CA LYS A 442 -15.33 -32.01 -5.44
C LYS A 442 -15.92 -32.89 -6.55
N MET A 443 -15.27 -32.96 -7.70
CA MET A 443 -15.69 -33.78 -8.82
C MET A 443 -15.74 -35.27 -8.44
N SER A 444 -16.77 -35.95 -8.86
CA SER A 444 -16.84 -37.43 -8.82
C SER A 444 -15.70 -38.06 -9.64
N ASN A 445 -15.41 -39.33 -9.45
CA ASN A 445 -14.35 -40.01 -10.22
C ASN A 445 -14.62 -39.99 -11.74
N VAL A 446 -15.88 -40.05 -12.14
CA VAL A 446 -16.29 -40.00 -13.55
C VAL A 446 -16.06 -38.59 -14.13
N GLU A 447 -16.50 -37.55 -13.42
CA GLU A 447 -16.31 -36.15 -13.83
C GLU A 447 -14.84 -35.79 -13.89
N PHE A 448 -14.06 -36.20 -12.89
CA PHE A 448 -12.62 -35.96 -12.86
C PHE A 448 -11.89 -36.60 -14.04
N THR A 449 -12.26 -37.85 -14.38
CA THR A 449 -11.66 -38.56 -15.52
C THR A 449 -12.07 -37.90 -16.85
N LYS A 450 -13.29 -37.40 -16.98
CA LYS A 450 -13.74 -36.62 -18.14
C LYS A 450 -12.99 -35.31 -18.25
N SER A 451 -12.84 -34.59 -17.14
CA SER A 451 -12.07 -33.33 -17.11
C SER A 451 -10.60 -33.54 -17.47
N LEU A 452 -9.98 -34.61 -16.94
CA LEU A 452 -8.61 -34.99 -17.27
C LEU A 452 -8.47 -35.29 -18.77
N ARG A 453 -9.42 -36.04 -19.37
CA ARG A 453 -9.44 -36.30 -20.82
C ARG A 453 -9.51 -34.99 -21.62
N ASN A 454 -10.43 -34.12 -21.28
CA ASN A 454 -10.62 -32.85 -22.00
C ASN A 454 -9.39 -31.93 -21.89
N LEU A 455 -8.77 -31.86 -20.72
CA LEU A 455 -7.58 -31.06 -20.53
C LEU A 455 -6.34 -31.67 -21.23
N ILE A 456 -6.27 -33.01 -21.40
CA ILE A 456 -5.25 -33.65 -22.23
C ILE A 456 -5.44 -33.27 -23.71
N LEU A 457 -6.69 -33.28 -24.21
CA LEU A 457 -7.00 -32.83 -25.56
C LEU A 457 -6.69 -31.33 -25.73
N LEU A 458 -7.05 -30.50 -24.76
CA LEU A 458 -6.71 -29.08 -24.76
C LEU A 458 -5.19 -28.87 -24.78
N LYS A 459 -4.43 -29.63 -23.98
CA LYS A 459 -2.98 -29.61 -24.02
C LYS A 459 -2.44 -29.90 -25.43
N GLU A 460 -2.97 -30.96 -26.08
CA GLU A 460 -2.54 -31.33 -27.44
C GLU A 460 -2.83 -30.23 -28.47
N SER A 461 -3.89 -29.43 -28.29
CA SER A 461 -4.20 -28.32 -29.18
C SER A 461 -3.16 -27.18 -29.12
N TYR A 462 -2.37 -27.08 -28.04
CA TYR A 462 -1.28 -26.12 -27.88
C TYR A 462 0.10 -26.66 -28.25
N VAL A 463 0.23 -27.95 -28.57
CA VAL A 463 1.51 -28.52 -29.02
C VAL A 463 1.83 -27.99 -30.42
N TYR A 464 2.86 -27.16 -30.53
CA TYR A 464 3.30 -26.58 -31.80
C TYR A 464 4.01 -27.63 -32.64
N ASN A 465 3.38 -28.11 -33.72
CA ASN A 465 3.99 -28.97 -34.72
C ASN A 465 4.47 -28.14 -35.91
N ARG A 466 5.78 -27.92 -36.03
CA ARG A 466 6.39 -27.19 -37.15
C ARG A 466 5.90 -27.79 -38.49
N GLY A 467 5.05 -27.05 -39.20
CA GLY A 467 4.63 -27.36 -40.57
C GLY A 467 3.47 -28.39 -40.71
N ARG A 468 2.82 -28.81 -39.62
CA ARG A 468 1.60 -29.65 -39.65
C ARG A 468 0.50 -29.00 -38.88
N TYR A 469 -0.72 -29.02 -39.44
CA TYR A 469 -1.93 -28.64 -38.68
C TYR A 469 -2.09 -29.53 -37.45
N ASN A 470 -2.38 -28.92 -36.29
CA ASN A 470 -2.67 -29.69 -35.11
C ASN A 470 -3.89 -30.58 -35.38
N ARG A 471 -3.80 -31.89 -35.07
CA ARG A 471 -4.89 -32.81 -35.21
C ARG A 471 -6.08 -32.46 -34.30
N VAL A 472 -5.78 -31.92 -33.15
CA VAL A 472 -6.75 -31.50 -32.13
C VAL A 472 -6.87 -29.99 -32.17
N GLY A 473 -8.07 -29.52 -32.46
CA GLY A 473 -8.39 -28.10 -32.37
C GLY A 473 -8.71 -27.68 -30.93
N ARG A 474 -8.99 -26.40 -30.75
CA ARG A 474 -9.49 -25.87 -29.48
C ARG A 474 -10.71 -24.99 -29.71
N PRO A 475 -11.67 -24.96 -28.77
CA PRO A 475 -12.80 -24.04 -28.87
C PRO A 475 -12.34 -22.58 -28.79
N GLU A 476 -13.09 -21.68 -29.41
CA GLU A 476 -12.78 -20.26 -29.47
C GLU A 476 -12.70 -19.63 -28.08
N SER A 477 -13.47 -20.17 -27.13
CA SER A 477 -13.42 -19.79 -25.72
C SER A 477 -12.06 -20.03 -25.04
N GLU A 478 -11.25 -20.94 -25.56
CA GLU A 478 -9.91 -21.27 -25.04
C GLU A 478 -8.80 -20.59 -25.82
N ASN A 479 -9.11 -19.58 -26.67
CA ASN A 479 -8.10 -18.76 -27.28
C ASN A 479 -7.42 -17.88 -26.22
N LEU A 480 -6.08 -17.76 -26.35
CA LEU A 480 -5.27 -16.98 -25.46
C LEU A 480 -5.48 -15.48 -25.74
N SER A 481 -5.52 -14.66 -24.69
CA SER A 481 -5.78 -13.21 -24.78
C SER A 481 -4.82 -12.40 -23.89
N ASN A 482 -5.32 -11.40 -23.17
CA ASN A 482 -4.53 -10.54 -22.29
C ASN A 482 -4.26 -11.16 -20.90
N THR A 483 -3.44 -10.50 -20.06
CA THR A 483 -2.99 -10.99 -18.76
C THR A 483 -3.61 -10.19 -17.60
N PRO A 484 -4.91 -10.33 -17.26
CA PRO A 484 -5.56 -9.61 -16.16
C PRO A 484 -5.21 -10.20 -14.79
N LEU A 485 -3.91 -10.30 -14.47
CA LEU A 485 -3.41 -10.96 -13.26
C LEU A 485 -3.86 -10.27 -11.98
N ILE A 486 -3.81 -8.93 -11.92
CA ILE A 486 -4.21 -8.15 -10.74
C ILE A 486 -5.70 -8.37 -10.46
N GLN A 487 -6.52 -8.30 -11.50
CA GLN A 487 -7.96 -8.56 -11.44
C GLN A 487 -8.26 -9.98 -10.97
N ALA A 488 -7.51 -10.97 -11.48
CA ALA A 488 -7.66 -12.36 -11.10
C ALA A 488 -7.36 -12.61 -9.62
N VAL A 489 -6.31 -11.96 -9.08
CA VAL A 489 -5.95 -12.05 -7.65
C VAL A 489 -7.07 -11.47 -6.77
N PHE A 490 -7.58 -10.26 -7.09
CA PHE A 490 -8.69 -9.68 -6.33
C PHE A 490 -9.98 -10.51 -6.47
N ALA A 491 -10.24 -11.06 -7.64
CA ALA A 491 -11.41 -11.92 -7.87
C ALA A 491 -11.35 -13.21 -7.04
N VAL A 492 -10.21 -13.89 -7.01
CA VAL A 492 -10.02 -15.10 -6.18
C VAL A 492 -10.20 -14.81 -4.70
N GLY A 493 -9.79 -13.63 -4.22
CA GLY A 493 -10.00 -13.22 -2.84
C GLY A 493 -11.47 -13.29 -2.40
N SER A 494 -12.41 -13.03 -3.32
CA SER A 494 -13.84 -13.09 -3.04
C SER A 494 -14.36 -14.49 -2.74
N ILE A 495 -13.72 -15.54 -3.25
CA ILE A 495 -14.14 -16.95 -3.07
C ILE A 495 -13.33 -17.70 -2.02
N LEU A 496 -12.18 -17.14 -1.58
CA LEU A 496 -11.28 -17.81 -0.62
C LEU A 496 -11.96 -18.21 0.69
N ASN A 497 -12.77 -17.32 1.27
CA ASN A 497 -13.45 -17.61 2.52
C ASN A 497 -14.45 -18.76 2.35
N ASN A 498 -15.19 -18.78 1.24
CA ASN A 498 -16.11 -19.86 0.94
C ASN A 498 -15.37 -21.18 0.70
N PHE A 499 -14.27 -21.16 -0.04
CA PHE A 499 -13.44 -22.34 -0.27
C PHE A 499 -12.87 -22.89 1.05
N ARG A 500 -12.40 -22.03 1.96
CA ARG A 500 -11.87 -22.40 3.27
C ARG A 500 -12.94 -23.03 4.16
N THR A 501 -14.08 -22.35 4.32
CA THR A 501 -15.17 -22.82 5.20
C THR A 501 -15.78 -24.11 4.70
N THR A 502 -16.04 -24.23 3.39
CA THR A 502 -16.65 -25.44 2.81
C THR A 502 -15.76 -26.67 2.94
N ASN A 503 -14.43 -26.50 2.96
CA ASN A 503 -13.49 -27.61 3.03
C ASN A 503 -12.81 -27.74 4.42
N ASN A 504 -13.22 -26.96 5.42
CA ASN A 504 -12.64 -26.96 6.79
C ASN A 504 -11.10 -26.82 6.79
N LEU A 505 -10.58 -25.77 6.13
CA LEU A 505 -9.15 -25.57 5.94
C LEU A 505 -8.55 -24.63 6.97
N ASP A 506 -7.42 -25.02 7.56
CA ASP A 506 -6.59 -24.18 8.41
C ASP A 506 -5.70 -23.24 7.57
N ILE A 507 -5.14 -23.78 6.48
CA ILE A 507 -4.22 -23.09 5.60
C ILE A 507 -4.69 -23.19 4.16
N THR A 508 -4.81 -22.06 3.48
CA THR A 508 -5.05 -21.99 2.05
C THR A 508 -3.78 -21.55 1.34
N SER A 509 -3.47 -22.16 0.22
CA SER A 509 -2.37 -21.77 -0.66
C SER A 509 -2.90 -21.35 -2.01
N LEU A 510 -2.44 -20.20 -2.49
CA LEU A 510 -2.68 -19.71 -3.85
C LEU A 510 -1.41 -19.92 -4.67
N VAL A 511 -1.51 -20.64 -5.76
CA VAL A 511 -0.43 -20.85 -6.72
C VAL A 511 -0.75 -20.09 -7.99
N ILE A 512 0.15 -19.23 -8.43
CA ILE A 512 0.00 -18.45 -9.65
C ILE A 512 1.07 -18.89 -10.65
N VAL A 513 0.64 -19.28 -11.85
CA VAL A 513 1.52 -19.70 -12.95
C VAL A 513 1.33 -18.73 -14.10
N HIS A 514 2.37 -17.97 -14.44
CA HIS A 514 2.33 -16.95 -15.51
C HIS A 514 3.70 -16.77 -16.16
N ASP A 515 3.77 -16.13 -17.33
CA ASP A 515 5.02 -15.84 -18.05
C ASP A 515 5.13 -14.36 -18.49
N GLY A 516 4.13 -13.56 -18.21
CA GLY A 516 4.02 -12.17 -18.58
C GLY A 516 3.84 -11.21 -17.39
N ASP A 517 3.90 -9.92 -17.71
CA ASP A 517 3.52 -8.85 -16.79
C ASP A 517 2.00 -8.72 -16.74
N ALA A 518 1.49 -8.22 -15.62
CA ALA A 518 0.08 -7.88 -15.52
C ALA A 518 -0.28 -6.74 -16.47
N ASP A 519 -1.47 -6.79 -17.07
CA ASP A 519 -2.03 -5.71 -17.86
C ASP A 519 -2.12 -4.41 -17.05
N ASN A 520 -2.10 -3.27 -17.75
CA ASN A 520 -2.17 -1.97 -17.12
C ASN A 520 -3.52 -1.79 -16.40
N SER A 521 -3.48 -1.76 -15.08
CA SER A 521 -4.64 -1.64 -14.20
C SER A 521 -4.52 -0.47 -13.21
N SER A 522 -3.55 0.42 -13.41
CA SER A 522 -3.23 1.53 -12.52
C SER A 522 -4.21 2.71 -12.68
N ASN A 523 -5.50 2.42 -12.63
CA ASN A 523 -6.57 3.40 -12.83
C ASN A 523 -7.56 3.38 -11.66
N HIS A 524 -8.22 4.52 -11.42
CA HIS A 524 -9.34 4.65 -10.49
C HIS A 524 -10.54 5.30 -11.16
N ASN A 525 -11.72 5.02 -10.64
CA ASN A 525 -12.97 5.53 -11.19
C ASN A 525 -13.22 6.97 -10.73
N VAL A 526 -13.44 7.88 -11.70
CA VAL A 526 -13.74 9.30 -11.48
C VAL A 526 -15.06 9.64 -12.20
N GLU A 527 -15.90 10.44 -11.56
CA GLU A 527 -17.11 10.98 -12.20
C GLU A 527 -16.71 12.17 -13.08
N VAL A 528 -17.08 12.12 -14.35
CA VAL A 528 -16.84 13.19 -15.32
C VAL A 528 -18.16 13.65 -15.90
N GLU A 529 -18.38 14.96 -15.88
CA GLU A 529 -19.54 15.58 -16.52
C GLU A 529 -19.19 15.88 -17.99
N HIS A 530 -20.01 15.40 -18.90
CA HIS A 530 -19.92 15.73 -20.32
C HIS A 530 -21.29 16.04 -20.89
N ARG A 531 -21.33 16.82 -21.98
CA ARG A 531 -22.57 17.12 -22.70
C ARG A 531 -22.80 16.06 -23.76
N ASN A 532 -24.00 15.48 -23.80
CA ASN A 532 -24.41 14.61 -24.89
C ASN A 532 -24.73 15.42 -26.17
N ASN A 533 -25.00 14.71 -27.27
CA ASN A 533 -25.38 15.31 -28.57
C ASN A 533 -26.67 16.15 -28.48
N GLU A 534 -27.46 16.02 -27.41
CA GLU A 534 -28.68 16.80 -27.16
C GLU A 534 -28.41 18.01 -26.23
N GLY A 535 -27.15 18.32 -25.91
CA GLY A 535 -26.77 19.43 -25.04
C GLY A 535 -27.03 19.22 -23.55
N ARG A 536 -27.49 18.01 -23.13
CA ARG A 536 -27.73 17.70 -21.72
C ARG A 536 -26.43 17.28 -21.03
N THR A 537 -26.20 17.79 -19.84
CA THR A 537 -25.07 17.35 -19.00
C THR A 537 -25.36 15.95 -18.47
N ILE A 538 -24.50 14.99 -18.81
CA ILE A 538 -24.54 13.61 -18.34
C ILE A 538 -23.30 13.36 -17.48
N LYS A 539 -23.50 12.68 -16.34
CA LYS A 539 -22.43 12.21 -15.48
C LYS A 539 -22.07 10.77 -15.85
N SER A 540 -20.81 10.53 -16.14
CA SER A 540 -20.30 9.19 -16.47
C SER A 540 -19.07 8.89 -15.65
N VAL A 541 -18.86 7.61 -15.34
CA VAL A 541 -17.70 7.13 -14.56
C VAL A 541 -16.64 6.61 -15.53
N TYR A 542 -15.47 7.19 -15.47
CA TYR A 542 -14.31 6.81 -16.28
C TYR A 542 -13.14 6.40 -15.42
N GLY A 543 -12.31 5.49 -15.93
CA GLY A 543 -11.03 5.11 -15.32
C GLY A 543 -9.94 6.13 -15.67
N TYR A 544 -9.36 6.75 -14.64
CA TYR A 544 -8.23 7.66 -14.76
C TYR A 544 -6.98 7.05 -14.14
N GLY A 545 -5.85 7.19 -14.82
CA GLY A 545 -4.55 6.72 -14.34
C GLY A 545 -4.11 7.41 -13.05
N PHE A 546 -3.35 6.71 -12.22
CA PHE A 546 -2.76 7.29 -11.02
C PHE A 546 -1.63 8.25 -11.39
N ASP A 547 -1.66 9.45 -10.84
CA ASP A 547 -0.49 10.32 -10.83
C ASP A 547 0.31 10.16 -9.54
N ILE A 548 1.12 9.13 -9.49
CA ILE A 548 2.00 8.82 -8.35
C ILE A 548 3.15 9.81 -8.17
N ARG A 549 3.38 10.71 -9.14
CA ARG A 549 4.40 11.77 -9.03
C ARG A 549 3.92 12.90 -8.14
N SER A 550 2.65 13.26 -8.25
CA SER A 550 2.03 14.35 -7.50
C SER A 550 1.20 13.87 -6.32
N THR A 551 0.88 12.56 -6.22
CA THR A 551 -0.10 12.03 -5.27
C THR A 551 0.43 10.77 -4.59
N ASN A 552 0.20 10.65 -3.28
CA ASN A 552 0.41 9.41 -2.52
C ASN A 552 -0.84 8.53 -2.67
N VAL A 553 -0.75 7.44 -3.42
CA VAL A 553 -1.88 6.54 -3.64
C VAL A 553 -1.92 5.45 -2.58
N VAL A 554 -3.07 5.30 -1.93
CA VAL A 554 -3.31 4.26 -0.92
C VAL A 554 -4.47 3.37 -1.38
N ILE A 555 -4.19 2.09 -1.58
CA ILE A 555 -5.20 1.08 -1.86
C ILE A 555 -5.83 0.64 -0.56
N ARG A 556 -7.17 0.62 -0.49
CA ARG A 556 -7.90 0.43 0.76
C ARG A 556 -9.04 -0.57 0.64
N ASP A 557 -9.14 -1.46 1.62
CA ASP A 557 -10.32 -2.28 1.88
C ASP A 557 -10.93 -1.87 3.24
N ARG A 558 -11.96 -1.04 3.20
CA ARG A 558 -12.61 -0.52 4.42
C ARG A 558 -13.23 -1.63 5.27
N LYS A 559 -13.78 -2.66 4.62
CA LYS A 559 -14.46 -3.77 5.30
C LYS A 559 -13.50 -4.58 6.16
N ASN A 560 -12.30 -4.83 5.64
CA ASN A 560 -11.28 -5.65 6.30
C ASN A 560 -10.19 -4.82 6.98
N LYS A 561 -10.31 -3.48 7.01
CA LYS A 561 -9.33 -2.55 7.61
C LYS A 561 -7.92 -2.75 7.05
N PHE A 562 -7.82 -2.97 5.75
CA PHE A 562 -6.55 -3.10 5.06
C PHE A 562 -6.24 -1.81 4.29
N GLU A 563 -5.00 -1.35 4.40
CA GLU A 563 -4.48 -0.21 3.66
C GLU A 563 -3.05 -0.54 3.19
N TYR A 564 -2.76 -0.19 1.95
CA TYR A 564 -1.45 -0.37 1.34
C TYR A 564 -1.09 0.89 0.55
N ALA A 565 -0.03 1.59 0.98
CA ALA A 565 0.48 2.73 0.25
C ALA A 565 1.34 2.26 -0.93
N LEU A 566 1.00 2.70 -2.13
CA LEU A 566 1.85 2.49 -3.30
C LEU A 566 3.06 3.42 -3.18
N CYS A 567 4.21 2.85 -2.82
CA CYS A 567 5.48 3.56 -2.69
C CYS A 567 6.39 3.20 -3.87
N PRO A 568 6.24 3.86 -5.02
CA PRO A 568 7.19 3.67 -6.10
C PRO A 568 8.56 4.18 -5.64
N ASP A 569 9.59 3.41 -5.94
CA ASP A 569 10.97 3.85 -5.74
C ASP A 569 11.17 5.20 -6.43
N LYS A 570 11.72 6.19 -5.72
CA LYS A 570 11.87 7.58 -6.19
C LYS A 570 12.52 7.68 -7.59
N ASN A 571 13.29 6.65 -7.96
CA ASN A 571 13.99 6.54 -9.25
C ASN A 571 13.22 5.78 -10.35
N LYS A 572 12.05 5.21 -10.04
CA LYS A 572 11.31 4.30 -10.91
C LYS A 572 9.88 4.80 -11.18
N VAL A 573 9.73 6.00 -11.71
CA VAL A 573 8.40 6.63 -11.92
C VAL A 573 7.89 6.39 -13.34
N TYR A 574 7.69 5.12 -13.73
CA TYR A 574 7.01 4.73 -14.97
C TYR A 574 5.74 3.94 -14.66
N SER A 575 4.76 3.95 -15.57
CA SER A 575 3.48 3.23 -15.40
C SER A 575 3.64 1.73 -15.12
N TYR A 576 4.70 1.12 -15.64
CA TYR A 576 5.09 -0.26 -15.37
C TYR A 576 5.30 -0.54 -13.87
N TYR A 577 6.03 0.33 -13.18
CA TYR A 577 6.27 0.16 -11.73
C TYR A 577 5.03 0.37 -10.88
N THR A 578 4.09 1.18 -11.36
CA THR A 578 2.80 1.36 -10.69
C THR A 578 1.99 0.07 -10.71
N ASN A 579 2.00 -0.67 -11.83
CA ASN A 579 1.33 -1.96 -11.94
C ASN A 579 2.00 -3.03 -11.06
N GLU A 580 3.32 -3.05 -10.97
CA GLU A 580 4.06 -3.95 -10.10
C GLU A 580 3.72 -3.71 -8.62
N GLU A 581 3.67 -2.44 -8.19
CA GLU A 581 3.26 -2.07 -6.83
C GLU A 581 1.77 -2.39 -6.58
N LEU A 582 0.90 -2.20 -7.56
CA LEU A 582 -0.51 -2.57 -7.46
C LEU A 582 -0.67 -4.09 -7.36
N LEU A 583 0.09 -4.88 -8.11
CA LEU A 583 0.14 -6.34 -7.97
C LEU A 583 0.61 -6.74 -6.56
N ARG A 584 1.67 -6.10 -6.05
CA ARG A 584 2.14 -6.33 -4.67
C ARG A 584 1.05 -6.03 -3.65
N SER A 585 0.30 -4.94 -3.82
CA SER A 585 -0.82 -4.61 -2.93
C SER A 585 -1.92 -5.68 -2.96
N ALA A 586 -2.24 -6.24 -4.13
CA ALA A 586 -3.22 -7.30 -4.30
C ALA A 586 -2.75 -8.62 -3.63
N LEU A 587 -1.48 -8.97 -3.79
CA LEU A 587 -0.88 -10.15 -3.17
C LEU A 587 -0.82 -10.00 -1.64
N GLU A 588 -0.46 -8.83 -1.13
CA GLU A 588 -0.44 -8.57 0.30
C GLU A 588 -1.85 -8.58 0.89
N TRP A 589 -2.82 -8.00 0.19
CA TRP A 589 -4.22 -8.06 0.59
C TRP A 589 -4.71 -9.51 0.74
N ILE A 590 -4.42 -10.39 -0.24
CA ILE A 590 -4.84 -11.78 -0.18
C ILE A 590 -4.11 -12.57 0.91
N ARG A 591 -2.85 -12.21 1.24
CA ARG A 591 -2.08 -12.80 2.33
C ARG A 591 -2.65 -12.41 3.69
N VAL A 592 -2.92 -11.12 3.91
CA VAL A 592 -3.39 -10.58 5.19
C VAL A 592 -4.87 -10.87 5.40
N VAL A 593 -5.72 -10.43 4.47
CA VAL A 593 -7.19 -10.56 4.58
C VAL A 593 -7.62 -12.00 4.30
N GLY A 594 -7.07 -12.60 3.25
CA GLY A 594 -7.33 -13.97 2.86
C GLY A 594 -6.66 -15.02 3.75
N LYS A 595 -5.68 -14.64 4.61
CA LYS A 595 -4.85 -15.58 5.40
C LYS A 595 -4.30 -16.71 4.54
N THR A 596 -3.78 -16.39 3.37
CA THR A 596 -3.44 -17.33 2.31
C THR A 596 -1.96 -17.23 2.01
N LYS A 597 -1.27 -18.34 1.88
CA LYS A 597 0.11 -18.39 1.38
C LYS A 597 0.10 -18.25 -0.14
N VAL A 598 0.98 -17.41 -0.69
CA VAL A 598 1.04 -17.14 -2.13
C VAL A 598 2.35 -17.63 -2.72
N PHE A 599 2.26 -18.51 -3.71
CA PHE A 599 3.39 -19.06 -4.45
C PHE A 599 3.31 -18.62 -5.91
N GLY A 600 4.36 -17.96 -6.41
CA GLY A 600 4.45 -17.55 -7.80
C GLY A 600 5.39 -18.45 -8.59
N PHE A 601 4.97 -18.87 -9.77
CA PHE A 601 5.79 -19.59 -10.76
C PHE A 601 5.82 -18.78 -12.04
N PHE A 602 6.94 -18.11 -12.28
CA PHE A 602 7.16 -17.36 -13.50
C PHE A 602 7.91 -18.20 -14.51
N ILE A 603 7.31 -18.42 -15.67
CA ILE A 603 7.87 -19.24 -16.74
C ILE A 603 8.75 -18.36 -17.61
N LEU A 604 10.03 -18.66 -17.67
CA LEU A 604 10.98 -17.95 -18.50
C LEU A 604 10.88 -18.42 -19.96
N ALA A 605 10.93 -17.45 -20.88
CA ALA A 605 10.94 -17.75 -22.31
C ALA A 605 12.14 -18.65 -22.69
N THR A 606 11.95 -19.51 -23.68
CA THR A 606 12.95 -20.45 -24.16
C THR A 606 14.21 -19.82 -24.75
N ARG A 607 14.10 -18.57 -25.26
CA ARG A 607 15.25 -17.84 -25.84
C ARG A 607 16.16 -17.35 -24.72
N ALA A 608 17.46 -17.73 -24.79
CA ALA A 608 18.46 -17.40 -23.78
C ALA A 608 18.58 -15.90 -23.46
N SER A 609 18.41 -15.02 -24.45
CA SER A 609 18.43 -13.56 -24.26
C SER A 609 17.25 -13.07 -23.41
N HIS A 610 16.04 -13.59 -23.66
CA HIS A 610 14.83 -13.24 -22.92
C HIS A 610 14.89 -13.78 -21.49
N ALA A 611 15.33 -15.02 -21.31
CA ALA A 611 15.54 -15.60 -19.99
C ALA A 611 16.55 -14.78 -19.16
N LYS A 612 17.63 -14.33 -19.78
CA LYS A 612 18.64 -13.46 -19.13
C LYS A 612 18.04 -12.14 -18.68
N ASN A 613 17.25 -11.47 -19.54
CA ASN A 613 16.61 -10.19 -19.21
C ASN A 613 15.56 -10.37 -18.10
N ALA A 614 14.77 -11.45 -18.16
CA ALA A 614 13.78 -11.75 -17.13
C ALA A 614 14.43 -12.06 -15.77
N ILE A 615 15.54 -12.80 -15.72
CA ILE A 615 16.31 -13.04 -14.48
C ILE A 615 16.82 -11.70 -13.93
N ARG A 616 17.34 -10.82 -14.78
CA ARG A 616 17.87 -9.53 -14.38
C ARG A 616 16.79 -8.63 -13.73
N GLY A 617 15.60 -8.55 -14.32
CA GLY A 617 14.51 -7.70 -13.83
C GLY A 617 13.68 -8.30 -12.69
N ARG A 618 13.60 -9.64 -12.58
CA ARG A 618 12.65 -10.32 -11.68
C ARG A 618 13.32 -11.14 -10.57
N TYR A 619 14.64 -11.27 -10.57
CA TYR A 619 15.36 -11.89 -9.47
C TYR A 619 15.69 -10.84 -8.41
N TYR A 620 15.07 -10.95 -7.25
CA TYR A 620 15.28 -10.07 -6.10
C TYR A 620 16.18 -10.73 -5.08
N LEU A 621 17.14 -9.96 -4.58
CA LEU A 621 18.07 -10.33 -3.52
C LEU A 621 17.39 -10.29 -2.14
N GLU A 622 18.10 -10.70 -1.10
CA GLU A 622 17.61 -10.65 0.28
C GLU A 622 17.36 -9.23 0.77
N ASP A 623 18.09 -8.23 0.26
CA ASP A 623 17.90 -6.81 0.54
C ASP A 623 16.70 -6.18 -0.19
N GLY A 624 16.04 -6.96 -1.07
CA GLY A 624 14.87 -6.53 -1.84
C GLY A 624 15.19 -5.76 -3.12
N ASN A 625 16.46 -5.65 -3.52
CA ASN A 625 16.89 -5.07 -4.78
C ASN A 625 16.92 -6.12 -5.91
N SER A 626 16.53 -5.72 -7.13
CA SER A 626 16.70 -6.55 -8.31
C SER A 626 18.17 -6.54 -8.80
N ILE A 627 18.53 -7.50 -9.63
CA ILE A 627 19.87 -7.48 -10.31
C ILE A 627 20.00 -6.21 -11.17
N GLU A 628 18.92 -5.69 -11.73
CA GLU A 628 18.93 -4.44 -12.48
C GLU A 628 19.20 -3.22 -11.58
N ASP A 629 18.68 -3.21 -10.36
CA ASP A 629 18.97 -2.16 -9.37
C ASP A 629 20.44 -2.22 -8.92
N LEU A 630 20.93 -3.43 -8.65
CA LEU A 630 22.34 -3.63 -8.32
C LEU A 630 23.27 -3.16 -9.46
N ARG A 631 22.85 -3.33 -10.70
CA ARG A 631 23.63 -2.89 -11.89
C ARG A 631 23.75 -1.36 -11.97
N ARG A 632 22.78 -0.62 -11.45
CA ARG A 632 22.84 0.84 -11.39
C ARG A 632 23.78 1.34 -10.31
N SER A 633 23.93 0.58 -9.21
CA SER A 633 24.82 0.93 -8.10
C SER A 633 26.22 0.34 -8.23
N ASP A 634 26.32 -0.92 -8.65
CA ASP A 634 27.60 -1.65 -8.79
C ASP A 634 27.51 -2.61 -10.00
N MET A 635 28.00 -2.15 -11.15
CA MET A 635 27.93 -2.89 -12.41
C MET A 635 28.77 -4.16 -12.42
N SER A 636 29.93 -4.16 -11.74
CA SER A 636 30.84 -5.31 -11.67
C SER A 636 30.24 -6.45 -10.87
N LYS A 637 29.75 -6.13 -9.67
CA LYS A 637 29.09 -7.09 -8.78
C LYS A 637 27.83 -7.68 -9.41
N ALA A 638 27.02 -6.84 -10.07
CA ALA A 638 25.83 -7.28 -10.79
C ALA A 638 26.16 -8.26 -11.93
N PHE A 639 27.24 -8.02 -12.68
CA PHE A 639 27.67 -8.88 -13.79
C PHE A 639 28.10 -10.26 -13.29
N ASP A 640 28.90 -10.33 -12.23
CA ASP A 640 29.35 -11.59 -11.64
C ASP A 640 28.19 -12.41 -11.06
N MET A 641 27.27 -11.72 -10.39
CA MET A 641 26.06 -12.34 -9.85
C MET A 641 25.14 -12.86 -10.95
N GLU A 642 24.89 -12.07 -11.99
CA GLU A 642 24.12 -12.48 -13.16
C GLU A 642 24.71 -13.74 -13.81
N LYS A 643 26.03 -13.79 -14.01
CA LYS A 643 26.74 -14.96 -14.58
C LYS A 643 26.54 -16.20 -13.70
N THR A 644 26.63 -16.05 -12.40
CA THR A 644 26.43 -17.13 -11.43
C THR A 644 24.99 -17.65 -11.46
N LEU A 645 23.99 -16.74 -11.46
CA LEU A 645 22.57 -17.09 -11.53
C LEU A 645 22.21 -17.79 -12.84
N ILE A 646 22.74 -17.32 -13.98
CA ILE A 646 22.51 -17.95 -15.28
C ILE A 646 23.11 -19.36 -15.30
N LYS A 647 24.31 -19.58 -14.72
CA LYS A 647 24.91 -20.91 -14.59
C LYS A 647 24.02 -21.80 -13.73
N LYS A 648 23.61 -21.34 -12.55
CA LYS A 648 22.70 -22.07 -11.65
C LYS A 648 21.37 -22.42 -12.34
N PHE A 649 20.79 -21.46 -13.07
CA PHE A 649 19.56 -21.69 -13.83
C PHE A 649 19.71 -22.74 -14.93
N LYS A 650 20.83 -22.74 -15.64
CA LYS A 650 21.12 -23.78 -16.66
C LYS A 650 21.21 -25.17 -16.06
N ASP A 651 21.82 -25.28 -14.87
CA ASP A 651 22.07 -26.57 -14.20
C ASP A 651 20.78 -27.07 -13.49
N GLU A 652 20.03 -26.18 -12.80
CA GLU A 652 18.90 -26.56 -11.96
C GLU A 652 17.53 -26.34 -12.66
N LYS A 653 17.49 -25.53 -13.74
CA LYS A 653 16.28 -25.12 -14.49
C LYS A 653 15.26 -24.31 -13.69
N PHE A 654 15.63 -23.86 -12.51
CA PHE A 654 14.83 -22.92 -11.71
C PHE A 654 15.73 -22.05 -10.84
N LEU A 655 15.18 -20.90 -10.41
CA LEU A 655 15.73 -20.04 -9.36
C LEU A 655 14.64 -19.70 -8.36
N ILE A 656 15.01 -19.45 -7.12
CA ILE A 656 14.10 -18.93 -6.08
C ILE A 656 14.46 -17.47 -5.87
N SER A 657 13.47 -16.60 -5.94
CA SER A 657 13.61 -15.15 -5.80
C SER A 657 12.83 -14.64 -4.58
N ASN A 658 13.36 -13.61 -3.91
CA ASN A 658 12.73 -12.96 -2.76
C ASN A 658 11.76 -11.83 -3.20
N THR A 659 10.91 -12.12 -4.17
CA THR A 659 9.94 -11.16 -4.71
C THR A 659 8.89 -10.81 -3.67
N LYS A 660 8.75 -9.52 -3.35
CA LYS A 660 7.77 -9.02 -2.37
C LYS A 660 6.34 -9.38 -2.78
N GLY A 661 5.50 -9.69 -1.81
CA GLY A 661 4.11 -10.11 -2.01
C GLY A 661 3.93 -11.63 -2.12
N TYR A 662 4.97 -12.38 -2.44
CA TYR A 662 4.95 -13.85 -2.48
C TYR A 662 5.63 -14.45 -1.25
N ASP A 663 5.12 -15.59 -0.76
CA ASP A 663 5.84 -16.41 0.23
C ASP A 663 7.03 -17.14 -0.39
N SER A 664 6.91 -17.50 -1.66
CA SER A 664 8.02 -18.00 -2.48
C SER A 664 7.73 -17.71 -3.95
N PHE A 665 8.73 -17.22 -4.67
CA PHE A 665 8.64 -16.94 -6.10
C PHE A 665 9.70 -17.72 -6.86
N TYR A 666 9.27 -18.48 -7.84
CA TYR A 666 10.11 -19.38 -8.62
C TYR A 666 10.19 -18.89 -10.06
N LEU A 667 11.41 -18.71 -10.56
CA LEU A 667 11.69 -18.53 -11.98
C LEU A 667 11.99 -19.92 -12.55
N ILE A 668 11.17 -20.43 -13.46
CA ILE A 668 11.28 -21.79 -14.03
C ILE A 668 11.51 -21.76 -15.53
N ALA A 669 12.19 -22.76 -16.05
CA ALA A 669 12.45 -22.87 -17.49
C ALA A 669 11.15 -23.23 -18.24
N GLY A 670 10.92 -22.55 -19.38
CA GLY A 670 9.76 -22.74 -20.26
C GLY A 670 10.00 -23.72 -21.41
N GLY A 671 8.99 -23.86 -22.27
CA GLY A 671 9.03 -24.67 -23.49
C GLY A 671 9.13 -26.18 -23.22
N SER A 672 10.04 -26.86 -23.91
CA SER A 672 10.25 -28.31 -23.77
C SER A 672 10.67 -28.73 -22.36
N ASP A 673 11.34 -27.86 -21.61
CA ASP A 673 11.75 -28.14 -20.24
C ASP A 673 10.57 -28.27 -19.26
N LEU A 674 9.37 -27.74 -19.61
CA LEU A 674 8.12 -27.96 -18.85
C LEU A 674 7.44 -29.28 -19.18
N GLN A 675 7.71 -29.84 -20.36
CA GLN A 675 7.09 -31.11 -20.79
C GLN A 675 7.87 -32.28 -20.19
N THR A 676 7.15 -33.28 -19.74
CA THR A 676 7.76 -34.51 -19.27
C THR A 676 8.09 -35.40 -20.47
N GLU A 677 9.27 -35.29 -21.06
CA GLU A 677 9.74 -36.21 -22.10
C GLU A 677 10.14 -37.57 -21.50
N GLU A 678 9.72 -38.66 -22.17
CA GLU A 678 10.29 -39.98 -21.91
C GLU A 678 11.65 -40.07 -22.57
N GLU A 679 12.72 -39.91 -21.82
CA GLU A 679 14.03 -40.34 -22.24
C GLU A 679 14.22 -41.81 -21.83
N GLU A 680 14.23 -42.71 -22.79
CA GLU A 680 14.74 -44.06 -22.61
C GLU A 680 16.24 -43.99 -22.23
N LEU A 681 16.66 -44.89 -21.33
CA LEU A 681 18.06 -45.02 -20.96
C LEU A 681 18.82 -45.50 -22.17
N GLU A 682 19.29 -44.60 -23.05
CA GLU A 682 20.23 -44.94 -24.09
C GLU A 682 21.60 -45.28 -23.48
N ILE A 683 21.87 -46.55 -23.32
CA ILE A 683 23.16 -47.04 -22.91
C ILE A 683 23.88 -47.46 -24.16
N THR A 684 24.66 -46.56 -24.74
CA THR A 684 25.55 -46.84 -25.85
C THR A 684 26.85 -47.50 -25.37
N GLY A 685 27.09 -48.74 -25.74
CA GLY A 685 28.33 -49.49 -25.45
C GLY A 685 28.28 -50.45 -24.24
N SER A 686 29.41 -51.02 -23.83
CA SER A 686 29.50 -52.01 -22.74
C SER A 686 28.93 -51.44 -21.40
N VAL A 687 27.97 -52.15 -20.83
CA VAL A 687 27.26 -51.77 -19.59
C VAL A 687 28.16 -52.05 -18.39
N THR A 688 28.81 -51.02 -17.86
CA THR A 688 29.47 -51.10 -16.55
C THR A 688 28.55 -50.56 -15.46
N SER A 689 28.59 -51.14 -14.25
CA SER A 689 27.81 -50.74 -13.10
C SER A 689 27.91 -49.23 -12.78
N HIS A 690 29.09 -48.64 -13.01
CA HIS A 690 29.36 -47.21 -12.84
C HIS A 690 28.63 -46.35 -13.91
N LYS A 691 28.69 -46.76 -15.18
CA LYS A 691 27.97 -46.08 -16.28
C LYS A 691 26.44 -46.14 -16.08
N LEU A 692 25.95 -47.30 -15.62
CA LEU A 692 24.52 -47.47 -15.28
C LEU A 692 24.11 -46.56 -14.14
N LYS A 693 24.89 -46.48 -13.06
CA LYS A 693 24.66 -45.62 -11.92
C LYS A 693 24.69 -44.14 -12.30
N THR A 694 25.65 -43.73 -13.13
CA THR A 694 25.80 -42.36 -13.61
C THR A 694 24.62 -41.97 -14.55
N ALA A 695 24.27 -42.86 -15.48
CA ALA A 695 23.11 -42.67 -16.37
C ALA A 695 21.81 -42.60 -15.58
N PHE A 696 21.62 -43.48 -14.58
CA PHE A 696 20.44 -43.45 -13.70
C PHE A 696 20.39 -42.20 -12.83
N MET A 697 21.51 -41.75 -12.27
CA MET A 697 21.61 -40.50 -11.52
C MET A 697 21.29 -39.28 -12.41
N LYS A 698 21.78 -39.27 -13.65
CA LYS A 698 21.53 -38.22 -14.64
C LYS A 698 20.06 -38.17 -15.04
N MET A 699 19.45 -39.37 -15.28
CA MET A 699 18.02 -39.51 -15.57
C MET A 699 17.14 -39.11 -14.38
N ALA A 700 17.48 -39.53 -13.16
CA ALA A 700 16.76 -39.15 -11.94
C ALA A 700 16.81 -37.64 -11.71
N LYS A 701 17.97 -37.03 -11.97
CA LYS A 701 18.16 -35.56 -11.85
C LYS A 701 17.38 -34.82 -12.92
N LYS A 702 17.36 -35.28 -14.18
CA LYS A 702 16.53 -34.70 -15.26
C LYS A 702 15.04 -34.85 -15.01
N LYS A 703 14.55 -36.00 -14.55
CA LYS A 703 13.14 -36.21 -14.18
C LYS A 703 12.70 -35.30 -13.03
N GLN A 704 13.57 -34.98 -12.12
CA GLN A 704 13.32 -34.06 -11.04
C GLN A 704 13.21 -32.60 -11.54
N VAL A 705 14.01 -32.26 -12.54
CA VAL A 705 14.06 -30.93 -13.19
C VAL A 705 12.78 -30.65 -13.98
N ASN A 706 12.29 -31.60 -14.76
CA ASN A 706 11.11 -31.43 -15.62
C ASN A 706 9.77 -31.33 -14.83
N ARG A 707 9.80 -31.42 -13.48
CA ARG A 707 8.63 -31.38 -12.60
C ARG A 707 8.81 -30.40 -11.43
N VAL A 708 9.56 -29.34 -11.69
CA VAL A 708 9.93 -28.34 -10.69
C VAL A 708 8.71 -27.75 -9.99
N LEU A 709 7.65 -27.40 -10.75
CA LEU A 709 6.45 -26.80 -10.20
C LEU A 709 5.84 -27.70 -9.10
N VAL A 710 5.60 -28.99 -9.42
CA VAL A 710 4.96 -29.92 -8.48
C VAL A 710 5.86 -30.21 -7.28
N SER A 711 7.16 -30.47 -7.51
CA SER A 711 8.10 -30.80 -6.42
C SER A 711 8.35 -29.63 -5.47
N LYS A 712 8.48 -28.41 -6.00
CA LYS A 712 8.68 -27.20 -5.18
C LYS A 712 7.43 -26.78 -4.42
N PHE A 713 6.26 -26.92 -5.03
CA PHE A 713 5.01 -26.74 -4.34
C PHE A 713 4.87 -27.70 -3.13
N ILE A 714 5.15 -29.01 -3.35
CA ILE A 714 5.10 -30.00 -2.26
C ILE A 714 6.11 -29.65 -1.15
N GLN A 715 7.32 -29.21 -1.51
CA GLN A 715 8.29 -28.75 -0.52
C GLN A 715 7.79 -27.57 0.28
N GLY A 716 7.16 -26.57 -0.36
CA GLY A 716 6.60 -25.39 0.29
C GLY A 716 5.41 -25.71 1.21
N MET A 717 4.60 -26.72 0.88
CA MET A 717 3.48 -27.15 1.75
C MET A 717 3.96 -27.97 2.96
N ALA A 718 5.05 -28.71 2.82
CA ALA A 718 5.58 -29.54 3.90
C ALA A 718 6.27 -28.74 5.00
N VAL A 719 6.51 -27.46 4.81
CA VAL A 719 7.05 -26.50 5.79
C VAL A 719 5.92 -25.78 6.51
#